data_60263b6d91f22732fc463a85030d6eb9
#
_entry.id   60263b6d91f22732fc463a85030d6eb9
#
_cell.length_a   1.000
_cell.length_b   1.000
_cell.length_c   1.000
_cell.angle_alpha   90.00
_cell.angle_beta   90.00
_cell.angle_gamma   90.00
#
_symmetry.space_group_name_H-M   'P 1'
#
loop_
_entity.id
_entity.type
_entity.pdbx_description
1 polymer ?
#
loop_
_entity_poly.entity_id
_entity_poly.type
_entity_poly.pdbx_seq_one_letter_code
_entity_poly.pdbx_strand_id
1 'polypeptide(L)'
;MNRRKTILLTIALMLFLTFTGCKKSNDPSKTECKNHYFVDATCTEAKKCPNCNATEGEPLGHDYAEATCVLPATCKRCGATKGSALGHQWIDATYESPKKCSVCGITEGTALEPTVVEITGSSTISQNETSSYEIQIPADMEYGIEIDDETIVSLVSCTDNVFVLKGLKIGNAKITIIAKDKSITGTINVTVTEEIYKIDYTKKDNVNYPTDLPVDYRTSELPLSLPEPTKKGFVFLGWAFTDEYKNSFIDEYDLSKLWKEIPTGVSGNITIVPIFGYPRLQLVNFESPVIDLKTTLTLNVKKMYLPSSISDSDIVWSSVDENVLTIDEFGKITPKSVGYTSVKATLKEDSNYCITVGITVVDDLSIIDDALQFIIDANCKTVIAKAITVTGYQFIYSHRLFGSVSNFGFFKHIVDESIQTPEGASNRPGDVYPKYYVTVHDTASSAADADAKKHAEYVQNGGGGTSWHYSAGDTGIYHQIPDNERAYHAGDGKREYKLFDTGVAFVEGGKGKITISSDGYYEIDGQKTIISVPRKPSGEIPVTSEINDIGIRLVVENGMYKIGNTWWSTDYRRIGNGGGNCNSIGIETMVNKGSDIYKTWQKTAKLVAHLLVDNNLSIDDVKPHHFFSGKNCPQTMRDNKLWENFIKLVECEYEYLTKYSDCTITFTSLDKTYVNSSGRVIKQDKIDRYVSYEVTVTKDGVSKTIVLTSLIPGISRTYRG
;
A
#
# COMPACT_ATOMS: atom_id res chain seq x y z
N MET A 1 29.23 26.28 -41.31
CA MET A 1 29.32 25.96 -42.77
C MET A 1 28.16 26.64 -43.45
N ASN A 2 28.40 27.86 -43.99
CA ASN A 2 28.36 28.28 -45.42
C ASN A 2 27.13 27.78 -46.18
N ARG A 3 26.36 28.61 -46.83
CA ARG A 3 26.50 29.72 -47.82
C ARG A 3 25.14 30.39 -48.00
N ARG A 4 24.93 31.76 -47.92
CA ARG A 4 25.13 32.80 -48.92
C ARG A 4 24.55 32.47 -50.29
N LYS A 5 23.66 33.38 -50.75
CA LYS A 5 23.59 34.08 -52.07
C LYS A 5 22.27 34.85 -52.10
N THR A 6 22.15 36.13 -52.01
CA THR A 6 22.62 37.33 -52.77
C THR A 6 22.36 37.29 -54.28
N ILE A 7 21.92 38.48 -54.73
CA ILE A 7 22.04 39.06 -56.12
C ILE A 7 20.71 39.02 -56.87
N LEU A 8 20.25 40.07 -57.59
CA LEU A 8 20.75 41.40 -58.14
C LEU A 8 19.60 42.20 -58.65
N LEU A 9 19.47 43.38 -58.35
CA LEU A 9 19.42 44.67 -59.01
C LEU A 9 19.68 44.66 -60.56
N THR A 10 18.81 45.22 -61.37
CA THR A 10 19.22 45.80 -62.64
C THR A 10 18.39 47.05 -63.00
N ILE A 11 19.11 48.14 -63.20
CA ILE A 11 18.85 49.46 -63.74
C ILE A 11 19.08 49.39 -65.24
N ALA A 12 18.30 50.12 -66.01
CA ALA A 12 18.68 50.73 -67.33
C ALA A 12 17.62 51.73 -67.69
N LEU A 13 17.81 52.97 -67.63
CA LEU A 13 18.66 53.99 -68.30
C LEU A 13 18.36 54.19 -69.78
N MET A 14 17.81 55.35 -70.00
CA MET A 14 18.01 56.30 -71.11
C MET A 14 18.08 55.81 -72.53
N LEU A 15 17.33 56.53 -73.40
CA LEU A 15 18.03 57.26 -74.50
C LEU A 15 17.19 58.42 -75.02
N PHE A 16 17.80 59.59 -74.97
CA PHE A 16 17.49 60.81 -75.74
C PHE A 16 17.80 60.57 -77.15
N LEU A 17 17.00 61.15 -78.04
CA LEU A 17 17.51 61.61 -79.33
C LEU A 17 16.73 62.86 -79.79
N THR A 18 17.49 63.91 -79.77
CA THR A 18 17.25 65.19 -80.41
C THR A 18 17.39 65.05 -81.89
N PHE A 19 16.59 65.72 -82.63
CA PHE A 19 17.07 66.33 -83.88
C PHE A 19 16.36 67.66 -84.19
N THR A 20 17.20 68.55 -84.40
CA THR A 20 17.07 69.96 -84.80
C THR A 20 16.68 70.12 -86.22
N GLY A 21 16.03 71.20 -86.48
CA GLY A 21 16.46 72.08 -87.54
C GLY A 21 15.55 72.52 -88.59
N CYS A 22 15.35 73.86 -88.57
CA CYS A 22 15.38 74.84 -89.64
C CYS A 22 14.26 74.79 -90.65
N LYS A 23 13.77 75.83 -90.98
CA LYS A 23 13.85 77.24 -91.17
C LYS A 23 12.63 77.74 -91.98
N LYS A 24 12.23 78.92 -91.66
CA LYS A 24 11.42 79.93 -92.36
C LYS A 24 11.31 79.76 -93.83
N SER A 25 10.13 80.06 -94.33
CA SER A 25 9.93 81.19 -95.27
C SER A 25 8.47 81.54 -95.36
N ASN A 26 8.32 82.81 -95.56
CA ASN A 26 7.11 83.66 -95.56
C ASN A 26 6.14 83.42 -96.74
N ASP A 27 4.94 83.66 -96.40
CA ASP A 27 3.90 84.44 -97.02
C ASP A 27 3.26 84.01 -98.40
N PRO A 28 2.16 84.65 -98.72
CA PRO A 28 0.79 84.31 -98.35
C PRO A 28 -0.07 83.99 -99.61
N SER A 29 -0.99 83.24 -99.44
CA SER A 29 -2.23 83.43 -100.25
C SER A 29 -3.32 82.48 -99.75
N LYS A 30 -4.41 83.03 -99.36
CA LYS A 30 -5.66 82.36 -99.25
C LYS A 30 -5.94 81.43 -100.42
N THR A 31 -5.93 80.11 -100.00
CA THR A 31 -6.52 79.19 -100.96
C THR A 31 -7.73 78.55 -100.20
N GLU A 32 -8.92 78.84 -100.79
CA GLU A 32 -10.13 78.17 -100.37
C GLU A 32 -9.91 76.66 -100.46
N CYS A 33 -9.99 75.97 -99.31
CA CYS A 33 -9.99 74.51 -99.25
C CYS A 33 -11.33 74.01 -99.81
N LYS A 34 -11.29 73.44 -100.96
CA LYS A 34 -12.47 72.74 -101.52
C LYS A 34 -12.77 71.37 -100.88
N ASN A 35 -11.83 70.84 -100.13
CA ASN A 35 -12.00 69.65 -99.29
C ASN A 35 -11.25 69.85 -97.95
N HIS A 36 -11.99 69.93 -96.84
CA HIS A 36 -11.40 70.03 -95.48
C HIS A 36 -10.90 68.68 -95.00
N TYR A 37 -9.63 68.62 -94.57
CA TYR A 37 -9.10 67.54 -93.80
C TYR A 37 -9.08 67.99 -92.33
N PHE A 38 -9.98 67.39 -91.51
CA PHE A 38 -10.08 67.75 -90.10
C PHE A 38 -9.19 66.89 -89.28
N VAL A 39 -8.38 67.49 -88.45
CA VAL A 39 -7.69 66.78 -87.33
C VAL A 39 -8.73 66.59 -86.25
N ASP A 40 -8.69 65.40 -85.66
CA ASP A 40 -9.69 65.01 -84.65
C ASP A 40 -9.74 65.96 -83.44
N ALA A 41 -10.91 66.14 -82.91
CA ALA A 41 -11.14 66.99 -81.76
C ALA A 41 -10.32 66.52 -80.54
N THR A 42 -9.75 67.46 -79.81
CA THR A 42 -9.10 67.24 -78.54
C THR A 42 -10.09 67.52 -77.43
N CYS A 43 -9.68 67.33 -76.18
CA CYS A 43 -10.53 67.65 -75.05
C CYS A 43 -10.99 69.13 -75.04
N THR A 44 -10.20 70.02 -75.55
CA THR A 44 -10.42 71.48 -75.50
C THR A 44 -10.66 72.15 -76.86
N GLU A 45 -10.41 71.45 -77.91
CA GLU A 45 -10.59 71.98 -79.23
C GLU A 45 -11.44 71.07 -80.14
N ALA A 46 -12.37 71.63 -80.86
CA ALA A 46 -13.15 70.93 -81.88
C ALA A 46 -12.25 70.47 -83.05
N LYS A 47 -12.71 69.54 -83.88
CA LYS A 47 -11.99 69.14 -85.08
C LYS A 47 -11.68 70.37 -85.90
N LYS A 48 -10.42 70.50 -86.27
CA LYS A 48 -9.94 71.70 -86.98
C LYS A 48 -9.19 71.32 -88.24
N CYS A 49 -9.51 72.02 -89.33
CA CYS A 49 -8.73 71.85 -90.50
C CYS A 49 -7.43 72.68 -90.41
N PRO A 50 -6.24 72.05 -90.50
CA PRO A 50 -4.95 72.74 -90.34
C PRO A 50 -4.65 73.70 -91.46
N ASN A 51 -5.31 73.56 -92.61
CA ASN A 51 -5.04 74.41 -93.80
C ASN A 51 -5.86 75.68 -93.84
N CYS A 52 -7.08 75.69 -93.21
CA CYS A 52 -7.95 76.88 -93.30
C CYS A 52 -8.56 77.28 -91.96
N ASN A 53 -8.25 76.60 -90.94
CA ASN A 53 -8.76 76.78 -89.54
C ASN A 53 -10.30 76.61 -89.42
N ALA A 54 -11.00 76.04 -90.40
CA ALA A 54 -12.40 75.68 -90.20
C ALA A 54 -12.55 74.62 -89.10
N THR A 55 -13.57 74.79 -88.29
CA THR A 55 -13.84 73.85 -87.16
C THR A 55 -15.14 73.08 -87.44
N GLU A 56 -15.20 71.79 -87.00
CA GLU A 56 -16.38 70.96 -87.10
C GLU A 56 -16.62 70.22 -85.74
N GLY A 57 -17.84 70.33 -85.27
CA GLY A 57 -18.23 69.70 -83.97
C GLY A 57 -17.76 70.51 -82.77
N GLU A 58 -17.94 69.87 -81.57
CA GLU A 58 -17.54 70.43 -80.32
C GLU A 58 -16.28 69.70 -79.76
N PRO A 59 -15.48 70.32 -78.89
CA PRO A 59 -14.41 69.68 -78.17
C PRO A 59 -14.93 68.43 -77.41
N LEU A 60 -14.13 67.42 -77.34
CA LEU A 60 -14.51 66.14 -76.69
C LEU A 60 -14.79 66.22 -75.16
N GLY A 61 -14.45 67.37 -74.55
CA GLY A 61 -14.50 67.50 -73.10
C GLY A 61 -13.51 66.63 -72.38
N HIS A 62 -13.37 66.81 -71.14
CA HIS A 62 -12.49 65.98 -70.31
C HIS A 62 -13.27 64.82 -69.68
N ASP A 63 -12.74 63.57 -69.76
CA ASP A 63 -13.19 62.40 -69.10
C ASP A 63 -12.22 62.08 -67.95
N TYR A 64 -12.57 62.56 -66.75
CA TYR A 64 -11.70 62.39 -65.56
C TYR A 64 -11.91 61.04 -64.91
N ALA A 65 -10.82 60.31 -64.74
CA ALA A 65 -10.78 59.21 -63.76
C ALA A 65 -10.92 59.78 -62.35
N GLU A 66 -11.54 59.02 -61.44
CA GLU A 66 -11.68 59.45 -60.06
C GLU A 66 -10.31 59.68 -59.40
N ALA A 67 -10.24 60.64 -58.51
CA ALA A 67 -9.04 60.95 -57.77
C ALA A 67 -8.70 59.73 -56.85
N THR A 68 -7.46 59.42 -56.77
CA THR A 68 -6.93 58.39 -55.80
C THR A 68 -6.30 59.10 -54.61
N CYS A 69 -5.89 58.35 -53.66
CA CYS A 69 -5.20 58.90 -52.43
C CYS A 69 -3.99 59.79 -52.85
N VAL A 70 -3.27 59.45 -53.91
CA VAL A 70 -2.03 60.12 -54.33
C VAL A 70 -2.11 60.89 -55.63
N LEU A 71 -3.14 60.69 -56.38
CA LEU A 71 -3.32 61.36 -57.67
C LEU A 71 -4.67 62.09 -57.74
N PRO A 72 -4.69 63.32 -58.21
CA PRO A 72 -5.94 64.02 -58.47
C PRO A 72 -6.71 63.39 -59.67
N ALA A 73 -7.98 63.67 -59.77
CA ALA A 73 -8.78 63.20 -60.91
C ALA A 73 -8.10 63.61 -62.18
N THR A 74 -7.68 62.64 -62.98
CA THR A 74 -6.87 62.91 -64.23
C THR A 74 -7.65 62.50 -65.47
N CYS A 75 -7.67 63.41 -66.44
CA CYS A 75 -8.36 63.12 -67.70
C CYS A 75 -7.70 61.96 -68.44
N LYS A 76 -8.49 60.96 -68.79
CA LYS A 76 -8.03 59.74 -69.48
C LYS A 76 -7.53 60.00 -70.92
N ARG A 77 -7.90 61.16 -71.49
CA ARG A 77 -7.56 61.48 -72.87
C ARG A 77 -6.37 62.41 -73.00
N CYS A 78 -6.23 63.39 -72.10
CA CYS A 78 -5.20 64.44 -72.28
C CYS A 78 -4.30 64.64 -71.06
N GLY A 79 -4.55 63.85 -69.96
CA GLY A 79 -3.73 63.96 -68.78
C GLY A 79 -4.00 65.22 -67.94
N ALA A 80 -4.95 66.11 -68.33
CA ALA A 80 -5.30 67.25 -67.48
C ALA A 80 -5.85 66.80 -66.10
N THR A 81 -5.46 67.47 -65.06
CA THR A 81 -5.88 67.14 -63.68
C THR A 81 -6.96 68.09 -63.22
N LYS A 82 -7.89 67.60 -62.38
CA LYS A 82 -8.94 68.39 -61.72
C LYS A 82 -8.99 68.07 -60.22
N GLY A 83 -8.96 69.05 -59.37
CA GLY A 83 -8.96 68.92 -57.96
C GLY A 83 -7.59 68.47 -57.37
N SER A 84 -7.59 67.97 -56.17
CA SER A 84 -6.42 67.46 -55.51
C SER A 84 -6.55 65.92 -55.27
N ALA A 85 -5.46 65.19 -55.00
CA ALA A 85 -5.50 63.84 -54.54
C ALA A 85 -6.32 63.76 -53.22
N LEU A 86 -6.98 62.64 -52.99
CA LEU A 86 -7.86 62.47 -51.82
C LEU A 86 -7.11 62.45 -50.49
N GLY A 87 -5.80 62.23 -50.58
CA GLY A 87 -5.00 61.97 -49.37
C GLY A 87 -5.27 60.57 -48.76
N HIS A 88 -4.45 60.17 -47.89
CA HIS A 88 -4.64 58.91 -47.17
C HIS A 88 -5.56 59.12 -45.96
N GLN A 89 -6.57 58.27 -45.77
CA GLN A 89 -7.38 58.16 -44.58
C GLN A 89 -6.82 56.97 -43.74
N TRP A 90 -6.05 57.28 -42.72
CA TRP A 90 -5.34 56.30 -41.97
C TRP A 90 -6.22 55.74 -40.88
N ILE A 91 -6.20 54.43 -40.78
CA ILE A 91 -6.59 53.66 -39.57
C ILE A 91 -5.31 53.44 -38.79
N ASP A 92 -5.32 53.76 -37.51
CA ASP A 92 -4.12 53.61 -36.65
C ASP A 92 -3.64 52.16 -36.56
N ALA A 93 -2.35 51.99 -36.29
CA ALA A 93 -1.74 50.70 -36.09
C ALA A 93 -2.36 50.00 -34.90
N THR A 94 -2.57 48.72 -35.04
CA THR A 94 -2.96 47.81 -33.94
C THR A 94 -1.79 46.88 -33.60
N TYR A 95 -1.93 46.06 -32.60
CA TYR A 95 -0.94 45.00 -32.26
C TYR A 95 -0.85 43.90 -33.33
N GLU A 96 -1.82 43.84 -34.26
CA GLU A 96 -1.85 42.86 -35.36
C GLU A 96 -1.44 43.44 -36.72
N SER A 97 -1.58 44.72 -36.89
CA SER A 97 -1.39 45.32 -38.20
C SER A 97 -0.81 46.72 -38.10
N PRO A 98 0.08 47.11 -39.05
CA PRO A 98 0.56 48.46 -39.18
C PRO A 98 -0.57 49.41 -39.54
N LYS A 99 -0.34 50.73 -39.37
CA LYS A 99 -1.23 51.78 -39.81
C LYS A 99 -1.56 51.62 -41.28
N LYS A 100 -2.84 51.57 -41.64
CA LYS A 100 -3.32 51.23 -42.96
C LYS A 100 -4.30 52.29 -43.54
N CYS A 101 -4.13 52.70 -44.75
CA CYS A 101 -5.11 53.56 -45.39
C CYS A 101 -6.41 52.83 -45.73
N SER A 102 -7.54 53.32 -45.21
CA SER A 102 -8.87 52.73 -45.43
C SER A 102 -9.33 52.77 -46.92
N VAL A 103 -8.74 53.67 -47.73
CA VAL A 103 -9.15 53.89 -49.10
C VAL A 103 -8.31 53.06 -50.09
N CYS A 104 -6.97 53.10 -49.97
CA CYS A 104 -6.09 52.40 -50.93
C CYS A 104 -5.35 51.18 -50.38
N GLY A 105 -5.48 50.90 -49.07
CA GLY A 105 -4.88 49.73 -48.46
C GLY A 105 -3.37 49.80 -48.20
N ILE A 106 -2.70 50.94 -48.59
CA ILE A 106 -1.26 51.11 -48.31
C ILE A 106 -1.02 51.14 -46.80
N THR A 107 0.09 50.57 -46.35
CA THR A 107 0.48 50.51 -44.92
C THR A 107 1.66 51.45 -44.66
N GLU A 108 1.74 52.01 -43.45
CA GLU A 108 2.82 52.87 -42.98
C GLU A 108 3.25 52.42 -41.56
N GLY A 109 4.56 52.31 -41.40
CA GLY A 109 5.13 51.85 -40.11
C GLY A 109 5.03 50.31 -39.90
N THR A 110 5.09 49.91 -38.63
CA THR A 110 4.93 48.52 -38.18
C THR A 110 3.69 48.43 -37.28
N ALA A 111 3.20 47.19 -37.02
CA ALA A 111 2.24 46.94 -35.94
C ALA A 111 2.80 47.40 -34.59
N LEU A 112 1.94 47.73 -33.67
CA LEU A 112 2.34 48.09 -32.30
C LEU A 112 3.02 46.87 -31.65
N GLU A 113 4.05 47.09 -30.84
CA GLU A 113 4.69 46.03 -30.08
C GLU A 113 3.97 45.86 -28.73
N PRO A 114 3.55 44.62 -28.37
CA PRO A 114 2.95 44.39 -27.06
C PRO A 114 3.95 44.67 -25.93
N THR A 115 3.46 45.16 -24.82
CA THR A 115 4.25 45.26 -23.60
C THR A 115 4.54 43.85 -23.05
N VAL A 116 5.83 43.54 -22.85
CA VAL A 116 6.24 42.25 -22.27
C VAL A 116 6.16 42.35 -20.76
N VAL A 117 5.40 41.44 -20.14
CA VAL A 117 5.28 41.30 -18.69
C VAL A 117 6.02 40.07 -18.21
N GLU A 118 6.52 40.16 -16.99
CA GLU A 118 7.18 39.04 -16.33
C GLU A 118 6.13 38.10 -15.71
N ILE A 119 6.35 36.79 -15.88
CA ILE A 119 5.61 35.72 -15.18
C ILE A 119 6.51 35.22 -14.05
N THR A 120 6.06 35.38 -12.82
CA THR A 120 6.78 34.93 -11.62
C THR A 120 6.29 33.57 -11.20
N GLY A 121 7.20 32.61 -11.03
CA GLY A 121 6.90 31.25 -10.63
C GLY A 121 8.07 30.31 -10.83
N SER A 122 7.91 29.03 -10.46
CA SER A 122 8.97 28.04 -10.64
C SER A 122 9.15 27.68 -12.11
N SER A 123 10.38 27.68 -12.59
CA SER A 123 10.70 27.16 -13.93
C SER A 123 10.66 25.63 -14.02
N THR A 124 10.42 24.93 -12.88
CA THR A 124 10.32 23.47 -12.83
C THR A 124 9.10 23.04 -12.03
N ILE A 125 8.43 21.96 -12.48
CA ILE A 125 7.34 21.28 -11.77
C ILE A 125 7.70 19.79 -11.75
N SER A 126 7.55 19.13 -10.60
CA SER A 126 7.63 17.66 -10.58
C SER A 126 6.40 17.05 -11.24
N GLN A 127 6.58 15.93 -11.91
CA GLN A 127 5.46 15.21 -12.51
C GLN A 127 4.38 14.91 -11.46
N ASN A 128 3.11 15.11 -11.81
CA ASN A 128 1.91 15.01 -10.97
C ASN A 128 1.73 16.11 -9.92
N GLU A 129 2.72 16.98 -9.71
CA GLU A 129 2.64 18.12 -8.79
C GLU A 129 2.10 19.37 -9.48
N THR A 130 1.75 20.37 -8.67
CA THR A 130 1.26 21.65 -9.13
C THR A 130 2.18 22.78 -8.70
N SER A 131 2.22 23.86 -9.51
CA SER A 131 2.95 25.09 -9.18
C SER A 131 2.10 26.30 -9.53
N SER A 132 2.20 27.36 -8.71
CA SER A 132 1.49 28.61 -8.90
C SER A 132 2.38 29.64 -9.58
N TYR A 133 1.78 30.45 -10.46
CA TYR A 133 2.44 31.50 -11.25
C TYR A 133 1.65 32.79 -11.11
N GLU A 134 2.34 33.89 -10.97
CA GLU A 134 1.75 35.23 -10.82
C GLU A 134 2.15 36.12 -12.00
N ILE A 135 1.21 36.91 -12.52
CA ILE A 135 1.41 37.88 -13.57
C ILE A 135 1.09 39.27 -13.05
N GLN A 136 1.94 40.21 -13.41
CA GLN A 136 1.77 41.63 -13.04
C GLN A 136 1.05 42.41 -14.15
N ILE A 137 -0.27 42.27 -14.17
CA ILE A 137 -1.15 43.02 -15.13
C ILE A 137 -2.26 43.74 -14.35
N PRO A 138 -2.91 44.76 -14.95
CA PRO A 138 -4.08 45.43 -14.33
C PRO A 138 -5.19 44.44 -13.98
N ALA A 139 -5.85 44.62 -12.84
CA ALA A 139 -6.80 43.65 -12.29
C ALA A 139 -8.08 43.45 -13.13
N ASP A 140 -8.41 44.39 -14.02
CA ASP A 140 -9.58 44.41 -14.90
C ASP A 140 -9.27 43.99 -16.34
N MET A 141 -8.02 43.54 -16.60
CA MET A 141 -7.61 43.13 -17.95
C MET A 141 -7.93 41.65 -18.19
N GLU A 142 -8.68 41.39 -19.25
CA GLU A 142 -8.92 40.03 -19.73
C GLU A 142 -7.71 39.49 -20.52
N TYR A 143 -7.26 38.30 -20.19
CA TYR A 143 -6.16 37.63 -20.88
C TYR A 143 -6.44 36.14 -21.09
N GLY A 144 -5.75 35.53 -22.04
CA GLY A 144 -5.71 34.09 -22.29
C GLY A 144 -4.35 33.50 -21.91
N ILE A 145 -4.35 32.22 -21.56
CA ILE A 145 -3.16 31.43 -21.32
C ILE A 145 -3.08 30.36 -22.38
N GLU A 146 -2.01 30.36 -23.15
CA GLU A 146 -1.72 29.38 -24.18
C GLU A 146 -0.56 28.51 -23.73
N ILE A 147 -0.72 27.19 -23.85
CA ILE A 147 0.29 26.17 -23.53
C ILE A 147 0.64 25.50 -24.86
N ASP A 148 1.90 25.50 -25.24
CA ASP A 148 2.35 24.94 -26.52
C ASP A 148 2.25 23.41 -26.58
N ASP A 149 2.34 22.74 -25.40
CA ASP A 149 2.13 21.28 -25.27
C ASP A 149 1.36 20.94 -23.99
N GLU A 150 0.04 20.83 -24.11
CA GLU A 150 -0.85 20.45 -23.01
C GLU A 150 -0.67 18.99 -22.55
N THR A 151 0.10 18.16 -23.25
CA THR A 151 0.44 16.80 -22.79
C THR A 151 1.55 16.83 -21.76
N ILE A 152 2.35 17.90 -21.70
CA ILE A 152 3.43 18.09 -20.72
C ILE A 152 2.91 18.82 -19.50
N VAL A 153 2.14 19.88 -19.68
CA VAL A 153 1.63 20.74 -18.60
C VAL A 153 0.16 21.06 -18.86
N SER A 154 -0.68 21.03 -17.86
CA SER A 154 -2.08 21.47 -17.95
C SER A 154 -2.40 22.61 -16.99
N LEU A 155 -3.31 23.47 -17.39
CA LEU A 155 -3.86 24.53 -16.54
C LEU A 155 -4.89 23.93 -15.57
N VAL A 156 -4.72 24.16 -14.28
CA VAL A 156 -5.62 23.68 -13.23
C VAL A 156 -6.63 24.75 -12.83
N SER A 157 -6.17 25.99 -12.66
CA SER A 157 -7.00 27.15 -12.29
C SER A 157 -6.33 28.45 -12.70
N CYS A 158 -7.16 29.49 -12.85
CA CYS A 158 -6.70 30.86 -13.08
C CYS A 158 -7.65 31.82 -12.38
N THR A 159 -7.17 32.58 -11.41
CA THR A 159 -7.93 33.58 -10.63
C THR A 159 -7.02 34.71 -10.19
N ASP A 160 -7.51 35.95 -10.26
CA ASP A 160 -6.83 37.14 -9.70
C ASP A 160 -5.34 37.27 -10.10
N ASN A 161 -5.04 37.12 -11.40
CA ASN A 161 -3.68 37.15 -11.94
C ASN A 161 -2.74 36.05 -11.44
N VAL A 162 -3.27 35.00 -10.79
CA VAL A 162 -2.55 33.79 -10.40
C VAL A 162 -3.11 32.61 -11.17
N PHE A 163 -2.25 31.86 -11.83
CA PHE A 163 -2.62 30.61 -12.47
C PHE A 163 -1.82 29.45 -11.91
N VAL A 164 -2.43 28.27 -11.88
CA VAL A 164 -1.84 27.05 -11.34
C VAL A 164 -1.70 26.05 -12.50
N LEU A 165 -0.49 25.56 -12.68
CA LEU A 165 -0.17 24.51 -13.64
C LEU A 165 0.09 23.19 -12.96
N LYS A 166 -0.25 22.08 -13.61
CA LYS A 166 0.09 20.72 -13.22
C LYS A 166 1.04 20.09 -14.24
N GLY A 167 2.15 19.52 -13.76
CA GLY A 167 3.06 18.72 -14.56
C GLY A 167 2.45 17.36 -14.87
N LEU A 168 2.31 16.99 -16.13
CA LEU A 168 1.71 15.72 -16.57
C LEU A 168 2.76 14.73 -17.05
N LYS A 169 3.71 15.19 -17.86
CA LYS A 169 4.73 14.37 -18.50
C LYS A 169 6.06 15.09 -18.51
N ILE A 170 7.14 14.36 -18.32
CA ILE A 170 8.50 14.92 -18.39
C ILE A 170 8.74 15.57 -19.72
N GLY A 171 9.21 16.82 -19.71
CA GLY A 171 9.44 17.61 -20.91
C GLY A 171 9.46 19.09 -20.61
N ASN A 172 9.49 19.91 -21.68
CA ASN A 172 9.46 21.37 -21.58
C ASN A 172 8.19 21.87 -22.26
N ALA A 173 7.50 22.78 -21.62
CA ALA A 173 6.36 23.49 -22.19
C ALA A 173 6.59 24.98 -22.07
N LYS A 174 6.18 25.72 -23.12
CA LYS A 174 6.17 27.17 -23.14
C LYS A 174 4.76 27.67 -22.87
N ILE A 175 4.65 28.47 -21.84
CA ILE A 175 3.40 29.11 -21.47
C ILE A 175 3.44 30.54 -21.96
N THR A 176 2.41 30.95 -22.71
CA THR A 176 2.28 32.30 -23.24
C THR A 176 1.00 32.93 -22.71
N ILE A 177 1.13 34.12 -22.16
CA ILE A 177 0.01 34.93 -21.72
C ILE A 177 -0.19 36.04 -22.74
N ILE A 178 -1.42 36.23 -23.20
CA ILE A 178 -1.76 37.22 -24.18
C ILE A 178 -3.03 37.94 -23.71
N ALA A 179 -2.96 39.29 -23.55
CA ALA A 179 -4.13 40.09 -23.30
C ALA A 179 -5.11 39.99 -24.50
N LYS A 180 -6.42 40.06 -24.24
CA LYS A 180 -7.44 39.92 -25.26
C LYS A 180 -7.33 41.00 -26.38
N ASP A 181 -6.87 42.21 -26.02
CA ASP A 181 -6.58 43.29 -26.92
C ASP A 181 -5.16 43.24 -27.53
N LYS A 182 -4.39 42.21 -27.20
CA LYS A 182 -2.99 41.99 -27.61
C LYS A 182 -1.98 43.04 -27.16
N SER A 183 -2.36 43.91 -26.23
CA SER A 183 -1.50 44.98 -25.71
C SER A 183 -0.37 44.48 -24.80
N ILE A 184 -0.55 43.30 -24.23
CA ILE A 184 0.38 42.68 -23.27
C ILE A 184 0.65 41.24 -23.71
N THR A 185 1.90 40.83 -23.58
CA THR A 185 2.32 39.42 -23.71
C THR A 185 3.33 39.07 -22.64
N GLY A 186 3.34 37.81 -22.18
CA GLY A 186 4.34 37.28 -21.29
C GLY A 186 4.61 35.83 -21.61
N THR A 187 5.82 35.35 -21.38
CA THR A 187 6.16 33.93 -21.60
C THR A 187 7.02 33.40 -20.49
N ILE A 188 6.76 32.14 -20.13
CA ILE A 188 7.65 31.36 -19.24
C ILE A 188 7.83 29.97 -19.82
N ASN A 189 9.05 29.45 -19.73
CA ASN A 189 9.32 28.04 -20.02
C ASN A 189 9.27 27.24 -18.73
N VAL A 190 8.48 26.19 -18.72
CA VAL A 190 8.32 25.30 -17.58
C VAL A 190 8.84 23.92 -17.95
N THR A 191 9.73 23.38 -17.14
CA THR A 191 10.26 22.04 -17.28
C THR A 191 9.57 21.12 -16.29
N VAL A 192 8.90 20.08 -16.77
CA VAL A 192 8.39 19.01 -15.91
C VAL A 192 9.52 18.01 -15.70
N THR A 193 9.88 17.84 -14.44
CA THR A 193 10.92 16.90 -14.00
C THR A 193 10.29 15.63 -13.46
N GLU A 194 11.06 14.57 -13.40
CA GLU A 194 10.65 13.32 -12.79
C GLU A 194 10.36 13.50 -11.28
N GLU A 195 9.33 12.80 -10.79
CA GLU A 195 8.97 12.79 -9.38
C GLU A 195 10.09 12.15 -8.54
N ILE A 196 10.34 12.73 -7.37
CA ILE A 196 11.34 12.24 -6.42
C ILE A 196 10.58 11.55 -5.27
N TYR A 197 10.84 10.26 -5.09
CA TYR A 197 10.27 9.47 -4.03
C TYR A 197 11.22 9.34 -2.86
N LYS A 198 10.71 9.36 -1.64
CA LYS A 198 11.48 9.24 -0.40
C LYS A 198 11.68 7.78 0.00
N ILE A 199 12.85 7.52 0.59
CA ILE A 199 13.19 6.24 1.19
C ILE A 199 13.31 6.46 2.71
N ASP A 200 12.36 5.89 3.46
CA ASP A 200 12.41 5.87 4.91
C ASP A 200 12.99 4.56 5.41
N TYR A 201 13.96 4.64 6.30
CA TYR A 201 14.60 3.49 6.91
C TYR A 201 14.10 3.29 8.33
N THR A 202 13.41 2.19 8.60
CA THR A 202 13.12 1.78 9.98
C THR A 202 14.41 1.32 10.64
N LYS A 203 15.04 2.21 11.41
CA LYS A 203 16.29 1.91 12.12
C LYS A 203 16.05 0.94 13.27
N LYS A 204 16.97 -0.01 13.42
CA LYS A 204 16.98 -1.02 14.46
C LYS A 204 18.16 -0.83 15.40
N ASP A 205 17.98 -1.21 16.67
CA ASP A 205 19.06 -1.14 17.66
C ASP A 205 20.19 -2.12 17.34
N ASN A 206 21.42 -1.71 17.68
CA ASN A 206 22.65 -2.49 17.47
C ASN A 206 22.92 -2.84 15.99
N VAL A 207 22.48 -2.00 15.07
CA VAL A 207 22.78 -2.07 13.63
C VAL A 207 23.62 -0.87 13.24
N ASN A 208 24.74 -1.14 12.54
CA ASN A 208 25.58 -0.11 11.95
C ASN A 208 25.09 0.13 10.52
N TYR A 209 24.59 1.33 10.24
CA TYR A 209 24.11 1.73 8.94
C TYR A 209 25.22 2.42 8.14
N PRO A 210 25.36 2.13 6.85
CA PRO A 210 26.23 2.88 5.94
C PRO A 210 25.85 4.36 5.92
N THR A 211 26.85 5.24 5.70
CA THR A 211 26.63 6.69 5.63
C THR A 211 26.09 7.15 4.28
N ASP A 212 26.18 6.30 3.28
CA ASP A 212 25.81 6.52 1.87
C ASP A 212 24.47 5.90 1.49
N LEU A 213 23.60 5.65 2.48
CA LEU A 213 22.24 5.20 2.22
C LEU A 213 21.48 6.26 1.39
N PRO A 214 20.92 5.90 0.22
CA PRO A 214 20.11 6.82 -0.56
C PRO A 214 18.85 7.23 0.23
N VAL A 215 18.55 8.51 0.26
CA VAL A 215 17.38 9.06 0.98
C VAL A 215 16.17 9.28 0.09
N ASP A 216 16.40 9.24 -1.22
CA ASP A 216 15.37 9.37 -2.25
C ASP A 216 15.80 8.69 -3.55
N TYR A 217 14.88 8.57 -4.49
CA TYR A 217 15.10 7.99 -5.80
C TYR A 217 14.11 8.49 -6.84
N ARG A 218 14.48 8.31 -8.10
CA ARG A 218 13.60 8.50 -9.27
C ARG A 218 13.41 7.17 -9.98
N THR A 219 12.29 7.02 -10.70
CA THR A 219 12.02 5.78 -11.44
C THR A 219 13.04 5.52 -12.55
N SER A 220 13.65 6.57 -13.10
CA SER A 220 14.73 6.47 -14.10
C SER A 220 16.07 5.98 -13.53
N GLU A 221 16.25 6.05 -12.22
CA GLU A 221 17.47 5.62 -11.53
C GLU A 221 17.43 4.13 -11.15
N LEU A 222 16.28 3.48 -11.35
CA LEU A 222 16.10 2.08 -10.99
C LEU A 222 16.66 1.11 -12.04
N PRO A 223 17.27 -0.01 -11.62
CA PRO A 223 17.39 -0.47 -10.24
C PRO A 223 18.43 0.32 -9.43
N LEU A 224 18.11 0.67 -8.18
CA LEU A 224 18.99 1.43 -7.28
C LEU A 224 19.54 0.51 -6.19
N SER A 225 20.86 0.31 -6.17
CA SER A 225 21.53 -0.49 -5.16
C SER A 225 21.37 0.10 -3.76
N LEU A 226 21.09 -0.77 -2.79
CA LEU A 226 20.98 -0.40 -1.38
C LEU A 226 22.19 -0.90 -0.61
N PRO A 227 22.99 -0.01 -0.01
CA PRO A 227 24.15 -0.41 0.81
C PRO A 227 23.73 -1.31 1.97
N GLU A 228 24.60 -2.26 2.32
CA GLU A 228 24.31 -3.29 3.31
C GLU A 228 24.65 -2.81 4.73
N PRO A 229 23.70 -2.73 5.66
CA PRO A 229 23.98 -2.49 7.07
C PRO A 229 24.60 -3.72 7.72
N THR A 230 25.34 -3.53 8.81
CA THR A 230 25.97 -4.62 9.54
C THR A 230 25.42 -4.76 10.96
N LYS A 231 25.34 -6.01 11.42
CA LYS A 231 24.96 -6.36 12.80
C LYS A 231 25.90 -7.44 13.32
N LYS A 232 26.54 -7.19 14.46
CA LYS A 232 27.52 -8.12 15.04
C LYS A 232 26.94 -9.52 15.26
N GLY A 233 27.53 -10.52 14.60
CA GLY A 233 27.15 -11.94 14.70
C GLY A 233 25.90 -12.30 13.86
N PHE A 234 25.51 -11.48 12.91
CA PHE A 234 24.41 -11.72 11.98
C PHE A 234 24.84 -11.47 10.54
N VAL A 235 24.19 -12.11 9.62
CA VAL A 235 24.34 -11.91 8.18
C VAL A 235 23.19 -11.04 7.68
N PHE A 236 23.50 -10.01 6.92
CA PHE A 236 22.46 -9.20 6.28
C PHE A 236 21.82 -9.99 5.13
N LEU A 237 20.51 -10.12 5.16
CA LEU A 237 19.76 -10.88 4.16
C LEU A 237 19.16 -10.00 3.07
N GLY A 238 18.80 -8.78 3.40
CA GLY A 238 18.22 -7.82 2.49
C GLY A 238 17.32 -6.83 3.22
N TRP A 239 16.73 -5.94 2.44
CA TRP A 239 15.75 -4.97 2.89
C TRP A 239 14.33 -5.49 2.63
N ALA A 240 13.42 -5.26 3.55
CA ALA A 240 12.01 -5.62 3.41
C ALA A 240 11.10 -4.41 3.61
N PHE A 241 9.93 -4.40 3.00
CA PHE A 241 8.89 -3.42 3.32
C PHE A 241 8.39 -3.64 4.75
N THR A 242 8.32 -2.55 5.52
CA THR A 242 7.92 -2.63 6.93
C THR A 242 6.56 -3.26 7.14
N ASP A 243 5.61 -3.02 6.21
CA ASP A 243 4.24 -3.51 6.34
C ASP A 243 4.11 -5.02 6.07
N GLU A 244 4.89 -5.58 5.16
CA GLU A 244 4.85 -7.02 4.87
C GLU A 244 5.42 -7.87 6.02
N TYR A 245 6.35 -7.32 6.78
CA TYR A 245 7.06 -8.03 7.84
C TYR A 245 6.59 -7.68 9.25
N LYS A 246 5.68 -6.71 9.41
CA LYS A 246 5.15 -6.34 10.74
C LYS A 246 4.42 -7.47 11.45
N ASN A 247 3.70 -8.30 10.71
CA ASN A 247 2.71 -9.24 11.26
C ASN A 247 2.92 -10.70 10.87
N SER A 248 3.91 -11.04 10.07
CA SER A 248 4.14 -12.42 9.66
C SER A 248 5.36 -12.99 10.38
N PHE A 249 5.15 -13.98 11.25
CA PHE A 249 6.23 -14.78 11.83
C PHE A 249 6.51 -15.92 10.87
N ILE A 250 7.62 -15.84 10.15
CA ILE A 250 8.12 -16.92 9.32
C ILE A 250 9.32 -17.48 10.06
N ASP A 251 9.39 -18.78 10.24
CA ASP A 251 10.57 -19.44 10.82
C ASP A 251 11.79 -19.29 9.91
N GLU A 252 11.55 -19.08 8.62
CA GLU A 252 12.55 -18.77 7.61
C GLU A 252 12.08 -17.57 6.79
N TYR A 253 13.01 -16.66 6.46
CA TYR A 253 12.71 -15.55 5.58
C TYR A 253 12.56 -16.05 4.14
N ASP A 254 11.51 -15.62 3.48
CA ASP A 254 11.41 -15.74 2.03
C ASP A 254 12.38 -14.73 1.40
N LEU A 255 13.58 -15.22 1.09
CA LEU A 255 14.67 -14.39 0.55
C LEU A 255 14.31 -13.75 -0.79
N SER A 256 13.36 -14.32 -1.54
CA SER A 256 12.91 -13.76 -2.82
C SER A 256 12.17 -12.44 -2.68
N LYS A 257 11.67 -12.13 -1.49
CA LYS A 257 10.98 -10.86 -1.17
C LYS A 257 11.89 -9.80 -0.58
N LEU A 258 13.16 -10.12 -0.36
CA LEU A 258 14.12 -9.18 0.21
C LEU A 258 14.89 -8.48 -0.91
N TRP A 259 15.02 -7.20 -0.77
CA TRP A 259 15.72 -6.36 -1.73
C TRP A 259 17.20 -6.17 -1.37
N LYS A 260 18.05 -6.23 -2.38
CA LYS A 260 19.45 -5.73 -2.36
C LYS A 260 19.54 -4.40 -3.12
N GLU A 261 18.57 -4.16 -3.96
CA GLU A 261 18.36 -2.95 -4.74
C GLU A 261 16.86 -2.66 -4.80
N ILE A 262 16.48 -1.41 -5.00
CA ILE A 262 15.09 -1.07 -5.34
C ILE A 262 14.89 -1.49 -6.80
N PRO A 263 14.00 -2.45 -7.09
CA PRO A 263 13.85 -2.98 -8.43
C PRO A 263 13.15 -2.00 -9.38
N THR A 264 13.32 -2.22 -10.69
CA THR A 264 12.57 -1.47 -11.71
C THR A 264 11.07 -1.64 -11.52
N GLY A 265 10.31 -0.57 -11.79
CA GLY A 265 8.86 -0.55 -11.67
C GLY A 265 8.33 -0.15 -10.29
N VAL A 266 9.18 0.07 -9.30
CA VAL A 266 8.78 0.64 -8.00
C VAL A 266 8.55 2.13 -8.16
N SER A 267 7.46 2.65 -7.58
CA SER A 267 7.12 4.06 -7.51
C SER A 267 6.46 4.39 -6.16
N GLY A 268 6.49 5.67 -5.78
CA GLY A 268 5.98 6.13 -4.50
C GLY A 268 7.01 6.10 -3.37
N ASN A 269 6.68 6.76 -2.26
CA ASN A 269 7.51 6.73 -1.06
C ASN A 269 7.53 5.32 -0.46
N ILE A 270 8.70 4.86 -0.07
CA ILE A 270 8.89 3.52 0.50
C ILE A 270 9.45 3.61 1.91
N THR A 271 9.04 2.67 2.75
CA THR A 271 9.63 2.46 4.08
C THR A 271 10.19 1.06 4.13
N ILE A 272 11.47 0.92 4.39
CA ILE A 272 12.18 -0.36 4.41
C ILE A 272 12.88 -0.61 5.73
N VAL A 273 13.03 -1.89 6.07
CA VAL A 273 13.66 -2.36 7.29
C VAL A 273 14.73 -3.40 6.97
N PRO A 274 15.92 -3.36 7.60
CA PRO A 274 16.97 -4.34 7.35
C PRO A 274 16.61 -5.68 8.03
N ILE A 275 16.78 -6.76 7.29
CA ILE A 275 16.55 -8.13 7.74
C ILE A 275 17.89 -8.84 7.91
N PHE A 276 18.06 -9.50 9.05
CA PHE A 276 19.28 -10.22 9.39
C PHE A 276 18.98 -11.66 9.77
N GLY A 277 19.81 -12.57 9.30
CA GLY A 277 19.82 -13.97 9.69
C GLY A 277 20.91 -14.27 10.71
N TYR A 278 20.60 -15.13 11.69
CA TYR A 278 21.61 -15.64 12.62
C TYR A 278 22.20 -16.95 12.08
N PRO A 279 23.52 -17.03 11.82
CA PRO A 279 24.17 -18.24 11.30
C PRO A 279 24.03 -19.38 12.31
N ARG A 280 23.52 -20.54 11.85
CA ARG A 280 23.30 -21.70 12.71
C ARG A 280 23.08 -22.99 11.95
N LEU A 281 23.23 -24.11 12.65
CA LEU A 281 22.67 -25.39 12.23
C LEU A 281 21.23 -25.52 12.78
N GLN A 282 20.33 -26.07 11.98
CA GLN A 282 18.95 -26.29 12.35
C GLN A 282 18.49 -27.64 11.86
N LEU A 283 17.91 -28.49 12.75
CA LEU A 283 17.32 -29.77 12.33
C LEU A 283 16.08 -29.56 11.46
N VAL A 284 15.97 -30.41 10.44
CA VAL A 284 14.83 -30.44 9.52
C VAL A 284 13.92 -31.59 9.92
N ASN A 285 12.60 -31.32 9.99
CA ASN A 285 11.54 -32.34 10.17
C ASN A 285 11.75 -33.28 11.33
N PHE A 286 12.15 -32.74 12.48
CA PHE A 286 12.30 -33.49 13.68
C PHE A 286 11.06 -33.28 14.58
N GLU A 287 10.13 -34.23 14.53
CA GLU A 287 8.85 -34.14 15.25
C GLU A 287 8.76 -35.01 16.49
N SER A 288 9.33 -36.20 16.49
CA SER A 288 9.31 -37.08 17.68
C SER A 288 10.61 -37.89 17.81
N PRO A 289 11.22 -37.81 18.99
CA PRO A 289 12.48 -38.50 19.26
C PRO A 289 12.29 -39.91 19.82
N VAL A 290 11.16 -40.55 19.65
CA VAL A 290 10.91 -41.92 20.13
C VAL A 290 10.96 -42.88 18.94
N ILE A 291 11.90 -43.82 18.97
CA ILE A 291 12.09 -44.86 17.95
C ILE A 291 12.17 -46.21 18.60
N ASP A 292 11.91 -47.31 17.91
CA ASP A 292 12.15 -48.66 18.37
C ASP A 292 13.48 -49.25 17.84
N LEU A 293 13.82 -50.43 18.34
CA LEU A 293 15.04 -51.14 17.93
C LEU A 293 15.07 -51.53 16.43
N LYS A 294 13.97 -51.48 15.74
CA LYS A 294 13.83 -51.85 14.31
C LYS A 294 13.81 -50.64 13.38
N THR A 295 13.49 -49.49 13.92
CA THR A 295 13.32 -48.26 13.15
C THR A 295 14.66 -47.58 12.88
N THR A 296 14.92 -47.20 11.63
CA THR A 296 16.04 -46.32 11.31
C THR A 296 15.51 -44.90 11.05
N LEU A 297 16.18 -43.92 11.63
CA LEU A 297 15.88 -42.49 11.47
C LEU A 297 17.08 -41.79 10.84
N THR A 298 16.88 -40.93 9.86
CA THR A 298 17.93 -40.06 9.33
C THR A 298 17.63 -38.62 9.73
N LEU A 299 18.56 -38.02 10.45
CA LEU A 299 18.51 -36.60 10.81
C LEU A 299 19.17 -35.77 9.72
N ASN A 300 18.55 -34.67 9.35
CA ASN A 300 19.07 -33.70 8.41
C ASN A 300 19.21 -32.35 9.07
N VAL A 301 20.23 -31.60 8.71
CA VAL A 301 20.43 -30.23 9.17
C VAL A 301 20.42 -29.25 8.01
N LYS A 302 19.79 -28.10 8.21
CA LYS A 302 19.97 -26.93 7.37
C LYS A 302 21.09 -26.05 7.91
N LYS A 303 21.89 -25.53 7.02
CA LYS A 303 22.96 -24.58 7.27
C LYS A 303 22.40 -23.17 7.10
N MET A 304 21.68 -22.68 8.13
CA MET A 304 20.97 -21.40 8.07
C MET A 304 21.95 -20.25 8.08
N TYR A 305 21.98 -19.47 7.01
CA TYR A 305 22.77 -18.26 6.85
C TYR A 305 24.30 -18.48 7.03
N LEU A 306 24.75 -19.70 6.86
CA LEU A 306 26.15 -20.06 6.76
C LEU A 306 26.64 -19.94 5.31
N PRO A 307 27.96 -19.77 5.07
CA PRO A 307 28.51 -19.70 3.72
C PRO A 307 28.09 -20.90 2.84
N SER A 308 27.79 -20.64 1.59
CA SER A 308 27.40 -21.69 0.62
C SER A 308 28.52 -22.69 0.31
N SER A 309 29.77 -22.36 0.65
CA SER A 309 30.91 -23.26 0.56
C SER A 309 30.85 -24.44 1.53
N ILE A 310 30.05 -24.34 2.60
CA ILE A 310 29.90 -25.41 3.59
C ILE A 310 29.01 -26.50 3.02
N SER A 311 29.57 -27.70 2.86
CA SER A 311 28.88 -28.88 2.36
C SER A 311 28.29 -29.74 3.49
N ASP A 312 27.52 -30.79 3.16
CA ASP A 312 26.99 -31.73 4.17
C ASP A 312 28.10 -32.59 4.77
N SER A 313 29.19 -32.84 4.05
CA SER A 313 30.38 -33.52 4.54
C SER A 313 31.17 -32.75 5.60
N ASP A 314 30.88 -31.47 5.77
CA ASP A 314 31.47 -30.64 6.85
C ASP A 314 30.69 -30.73 8.15
N ILE A 315 29.59 -31.50 8.18
CA ILE A 315 28.82 -31.80 9.39
C ILE A 315 29.32 -33.10 10.00
N VAL A 316 29.73 -33.03 11.25
CA VAL A 316 30.17 -34.17 12.04
C VAL A 316 29.05 -34.56 12.99
N TRP A 317 28.59 -35.81 12.87
CA TRP A 317 27.58 -36.40 13.76
C TRP A 317 28.26 -37.24 14.86
N SER A 318 27.69 -37.19 16.03
CA SER A 318 28.13 -38.02 17.17
C SER A 318 26.95 -38.40 18.08
N SER A 319 27.02 -39.56 18.69
CA SER A 319 26.14 -40.00 19.76
C SER A 319 26.85 -39.82 21.12
N VAL A 320 26.11 -39.43 22.15
CA VAL A 320 26.66 -39.32 23.51
C VAL A 320 26.81 -40.70 24.14
N ASP A 321 25.87 -41.62 23.86
CA ASP A 321 25.97 -43.04 24.30
C ASP A 321 25.76 -43.95 23.10
N GLU A 322 26.88 -44.49 22.59
CA GLU A 322 26.86 -45.40 21.45
C GLU A 322 26.36 -46.82 21.79
N ASN A 323 26.14 -47.14 23.04
CA ASN A 323 25.48 -48.38 23.43
C ASN A 323 23.96 -48.31 23.23
N VAL A 324 23.37 -47.12 23.30
CA VAL A 324 21.94 -46.91 23.06
C VAL A 324 21.68 -46.79 21.55
N LEU A 325 22.44 -45.97 20.83
CA LEU A 325 22.39 -45.83 19.39
C LEU A 325 23.69 -45.31 18.79
N THR A 326 23.95 -45.63 17.53
CA THR A 326 25.00 -44.96 16.73
C THR A 326 24.40 -44.10 15.64
N ILE A 327 25.18 -43.13 15.19
CA ILE A 327 24.84 -42.27 14.07
C ILE A 327 26.00 -42.23 13.08
N ASP A 328 25.74 -42.38 11.81
CA ASP A 328 26.76 -42.34 10.77
C ASP A 328 27.01 -40.91 10.26
N GLU A 329 27.95 -40.77 9.34
CA GLU A 329 28.35 -39.50 8.73
C GLU A 329 27.23 -38.81 7.92
N PHE A 330 26.19 -39.56 7.53
CA PHE A 330 25.04 -39.07 6.80
C PHE A 330 23.85 -38.74 7.73
N GLY A 331 24.03 -38.82 9.06
CA GLY A 331 22.96 -38.58 10.05
C GLY A 331 21.98 -39.73 10.23
N LYS A 332 22.29 -40.93 9.69
CA LYS A 332 21.46 -42.11 9.86
C LYS A 332 21.74 -42.77 11.23
N ILE A 333 20.65 -42.86 12.01
CA ILE A 333 20.66 -43.47 13.31
C ILE A 333 20.42 -44.97 13.22
N THR A 334 21.21 -45.75 13.99
CA THR A 334 21.01 -47.18 14.18
C THR A 334 20.84 -47.43 15.67
N PRO A 335 19.63 -47.79 16.17
CA PRO A 335 19.38 -48.15 17.54
C PRO A 335 20.13 -49.47 17.91
N LYS A 336 20.59 -49.56 19.16
CA LYS A 336 21.29 -50.75 19.67
C LYS A 336 20.64 -51.34 20.92
N SER A 337 20.19 -50.48 21.84
CA SER A 337 19.51 -50.91 23.07
C SER A 337 18.46 -49.90 23.49
N VAL A 338 17.48 -50.37 24.27
CA VAL A 338 16.47 -49.51 24.90
C VAL A 338 17.15 -48.52 25.83
N GLY A 339 16.75 -47.25 25.75
CA GLY A 339 17.31 -46.21 26.60
C GLY A 339 17.12 -44.82 25.99
N TYR A 340 17.72 -43.83 26.65
CA TYR A 340 17.75 -42.44 26.17
C TYR A 340 19.21 -42.02 25.97
N THR A 341 19.47 -41.37 24.85
CA THR A 341 20.75 -40.70 24.59
C THR A 341 20.51 -39.43 23.77
N SER A 342 21.55 -38.67 23.53
CA SER A 342 21.48 -37.55 22.61
C SER A 342 22.50 -37.65 21.45
N VAL A 343 22.12 -37.14 20.31
CA VAL A 343 23.00 -37.00 19.16
C VAL A 343 23.31 -35.53 18.91
N LYS A 344 24.50 -35.26 18.38
CA LYS A 344 24.98 -33.94 18.13
C LYS A 344 25.44 -33.83 16.68
N ALA A 345 24.99 -32.80 15.98
CA ALA A 345 25.59 -32.34 14.72
C ALA A 345 26.49 -31.15 15.03
N THR A 346 27.69 -31.12 14.46
CA THR A 346 28.68 -30.06 14.70
C THR A 346 29.34 -29.70 13.38
N LEU A 347 29.52 -28.42 13.11
CA LEU A 347 30.31 -27.99 11.95
C LEU A 347 31.81 -28.25 12.21
N LYS A 348 32.47 -28.93 11.27
CA LYS A 348 33.85 -29.38 11.39
C LYS A 348 34.85 -28.24 11.63
N GLU A 349 34.66 -27.13 10.93
CA GLU A 349 35.54 -25.97 11.00
C GLU A 349 35.29 -25.07 12.23
N ASP A 350 34.06 -25.05 12.75
CA ASP A 350 33.71 -24.25 13.93
C ASP A 350 32.69 -24.97 14.81
N SER A 351 33.16 -25.55 15.89
CA SER A 351 32.34 -26.30 16.85
C SER A 351 31.30 -25.46 17.60
N ASN A 352 31.34 -24.13 17.48
CA ASN A 352 30.28 -23.26 18.01
C ASN A 352 28.97 -23.42 17.23
N TYR A 353 29.05 -23.82 15.97
CA TYR A 353 27.87 -24.18 15.18
C TYR A 353 27.54 -25.65 15.40
N CYS A 354 26.71 -25.89 16.39
CA CYS A 354 26.26 -27.24 16.71
C CYS A 354 24.79 -27.24 17.14
N ILE A 355 24.15 -28.39 17.00
CA ILE A 355 22.82 -28.67 17.54
C ILE A 355 22.78 -30.07 18.16
N THR A 356 22.15 -30.18 19.30
CA THR A 356 22.02 -31.46 20.04
C THR A 356 20.55 -31.78 20.24
N VAL A 357 20.19 -33.03 20.04
CA VAL A 357 18.81 -33.51 20.22
C VAL A 357 18.81 -34.86 20.97
N GLY A 358 17.88 -35.00 21.91
CA GLY A 358 17.66 -36.26 22.64
C GLY A 358 16.82 -37.23 21.82
N ILE A 359 17.14 -38.51 21.95
CA ILE A 359 16.41 -39.59 21.27
C ILE A 359 16.17 -40.72 22.30
N THR A 360 14.92 -41.16 22.38
CA THR A 360 14.50 -42.30 23.18
C THR A 360 14.34 -43.52 22.29
N VAL A 361 15.01 -44.61 22.64
CA VAL A 361 14.85 -45.91 22.01
C VAL A 361 14.01 -46.80 22.92
N VAL A 362 12.91 -47.32 22.41
CA VAL A 362 12.04 -48.29 23.07
C VAL A 362 12.23 -49.69 22.45
N ASP A 363 11.72 -50.70 23.07
CA ASP A 363 11.85 -52.06 22.56
C ASP A 363 11.02 -52.27 21.27
N ASP A 364 9.76 -51.89 21.35
CA ASP A 364 8.83 -51.92 20.22
C ASP A 364 7.80 -50.80 20.37
N LEU A 365 7.57 -49.98 19.33
CA LEU A 365 6.58 -48.90 19.37
C LEU A 365 5.15 -49.43 19.57
N SER A 366 4.87 -50.66 19.16
CA SER A 366 3.55 -51.27 19.33
C SER A 366 3.16 -51.60 20.78
N ILE A 367 4.12 -51.61 21.69
CA ILE A 367 3.88 -51.83 23.14
C ILE A 367 3.67 -50.57 23.95
N ILE A 368 3.81 -49.41 23.32
CA ILE A 368 3.46 -48.14 23.95
C ILE A 368 1.95 -48.12 24.14
N ASP A 369 1.52 -47.98 25.37
CA ASP A 369 0.08 -47.92 25.63
C ASP A 369 -0.52 -46.57 25.19
N ASP A 370 -1.83 -46.58 25.06
CA ASP A 370 -2.59 -45.43 24.53
C ASP A 370 -2.32 -44.15 25.30
N ALA A 371 -2.11 -44.21 26.61
CA ALA A 371 -1.86 -43.02 27.43
C ALA A 371 -0.47 -42.43 27.20
N LEU A 372 0.57 -43.26 27.03
CA LEU A 372 1.89 -42.78 26.65
C LEU A 372 1.91 -42.28 25.21
N GLN A 373 1.21 -42.96 24.28
CA GLN A 373 1.07 -42.52 22.91
C GLN A 373 0.38 -41.12 22.84
N PHE A 374 -0.70 -40.95 23.61
CA PHE A 374 -1.33 -39.63 23.75
C PHE A 374 -0.34 -38.55 24.21
N ILE A 375 0.55 -38.84 25.18
CA ILE A 375 1.56 -37.89 25.63
C ILE A 375 2.57 -37.56 24.54
N ILE A 376 3.01 -38.55 23.76
CA ILE A 376 3.91 -38.34 22.63
C ILE A 376 3.23 -37.44 21.58
N ASP A 377 1.99 -37.73 21.26
CA ASP A 377 1.22 -36.96 20.28
C ASP A 377 0.93 -35.54 20.78
N ALA A 378 0.59 -35.39 22.05
CA ALA A 378 0.37 -34.09 22.68
C ALA A 378 1.62 -33.20 22.67
N ASN A 379 2.81 -33.81 22.78
CA ASN A 379 4.07 -33.09 22.66
C ASN A 379 4.22 -32.40 21.27
N CYS A 380 3.79 -33.05 20.22
CA CYS A 380 3.81 -32.49 18.87
C CYS A 380 2.77 -31.36 18.64
N LYS A 381 1.71 -31.33 19.46
CA LYS A 381 0.65 -30.31 19.43
C LYS A 381 0.98 -29.05 20.23
N THR A 382 2.09 -29.04 20.99
CA THR A 382 2.47 -27.90 21.83
C THR A 382 2.68 -26.63 20.96
N VAL A 383 2.09 -25.53 21.41
CA VAL A 383 2.22 -24.25 20.72
C VAL A 383 3.65 -23.73 20.85
N ILE A 384 4.30 -23.51 19.73
CA ILE A 384 5.63 -22.93 19.68
C ILE A 384 5.54 -21.42 19.97
N ALA A 385 6.42 -20.91 20.81
CA ALA A 385 6.52 -19.50 21.11
C ALA A 385 6.79 -18.69 19.83
N LYS A 386 6.00 -17.68 19.64
CA LYS A 386 6.16 -16.69 18.57
C LYS A 386 6.06 -15.30 19.19
N ALA A 387 6.72 -14.32 18.57
CA ALA A 387 6.38 -12.95 18.89
C ALA A 387 4.98 -12.68 18.31
N ILE A 388 4.10 -12.09 19.11
CA ILE A 388 2.71 -11.83 18.76
C ILE A 388 2.48 -10.33 18.81
N THR A 389 1.86 -9.77 17.77
CA THR A 389 1.50 -8.37 17.73
C THR A 389 0.07 -8.18 18.22
N VAL A 390 -0.09 -7.35 19.23
CA VAL A 390 -1.36 -6.79 19.68
C VAL A 390 -1.33 -5.30 19.39
N THR A 391 -2.47 -4.66 19.16
CA THR A 391 -2.55 -3.23 18.88
C THR A 391 -1.72 -2.42 19.89
N GLY A 392 -0.69 -1.74 19.36
CA GLY A 392 0.18 -0.84 20.14
C GLY A 392 1.46 -1.46 20.72
N TYR A 393 1.66 -2.77 20.73
CA TYR A 393 2.91 -3.39 21.20
C TYR A 393 3.11 -4.83 20.69
N GLN A 394 4.34 -5.31 20.81
CA GLN A 394 4.74 -6.65 20.43
C GLN A 394 5.05 -7.47 21.67
N PHE A 395 4.43 -8.66 21.77
CA PHE A 395 4.80 -9.65 22.74
C PHE A 395 5.92 -10.54 22.23
N ILE A 396 6.94 -10.75 23.05
CA ILE A 396 7.94 -11.78 22.86
C ILE A 396 7.66 -12.85 23.91
N TYR A 397 7.40 -14.07 23.45
CA TYR A 397 6.98 -15.15 24.32
C TYR A 397 8.08 -16.09 24.72
N SER A 398 8.03 -16.51 25.97
CA SER A 398 8.51 -17.81 26.36
C SER A 398 7.36 -18.81 26.27
N HIS A 399 7.47 -19.84 25.45
CA HIS A 399 6.43 -20.88 25.41
C HIS A 399 6.55 -21.87 26.53
N ARG A 400 5.47 -22.63 26.75
CA ARG A 400 5.43 -23.71 27.69
C ARG A 400 5.56 -25.04 26.98
N LEU A 401 6.46 -25.87 27.45
CA LEU A 401 6.46 -27.28 27.12
C LEU A 401 5.42 -27.95 28.03
N PHE A 402 4.61 -28.83 27.48
CA PHE A 402 3.58 -29.54 28.25
C PHE A 402 2.64 -28.64 29.06
N GLY A 403 2.46 -27.39 28.65
CA GLY A 403 1.58 -26.50 29.41
C GLY A 403 0.19 -27.05 29.59
N SER A 404 -0.35 -27.71 28.59
CA SER A 404 -1.62 -28.39 28.64
C SER A 404 -1.50 -29.74 29.34
N VAL A 405 -0.56 -30.59 28.92
CA VAL A 405 -0.41 -31.95 29.40
C VAL A 405 -0.10 -32.02 30.90
N SER A 406 0.83 -31.22 31.41
CA SER A 406 1.21 -31.22 32.82
C SER A 406 0.12 -30.72 33.78
N ASN A 407 -0.91 -30.07 33.26
CA ASN A 407 -1.97 -29.46 34.06
C ASN A 407 -3.37 -30.01 33.72
N PHE A 408 -3.47 -31.16 33.07
CA PHE A 408 -4.76 -31.79 32.82
C PHE A 408 -5.56 -31.97 34.13
N GLY A 409 -6.83 -31.65 34.09
CA GLY A 409 -7.73 -31.77 35.21
C GLY A 409 -7.65 -30.68 36.29
N PHE A 410 -6.68 -29.77 36.24
CA PHE A 410 -6.56 -28.70 37.25
C PHE A 410 -7.56 -27.55 37.07
N PHE A 411 -8.30 -27.55 36.01
CA PHE A 411 -9.18 -26.43 35.67
C PHE A 411 -10.25 -26.16 36.72
N LYS A 412 -10.95 -27.17 37.22
CA LYS A 412 -12.09 -27.01 38.15
C LYS A 412 -11.77 -26.22 39.43
N HIS A 413 -10.51 -26.05 39.77
CA HIS A 413 -10.08 -25.37 41.01
C HIS A 413 -9.63 -23.94 40.80
N ILE A 414 -9.70 -23.40 39.55
CA ILE A 414 -9.11 -22.11 39.20
C ILE A 414 -10.11 -21.10 38.60
N VAL A 415 -11.39 -21.44 38.53
CA VAL A 415 -12.44 -20.50 38.15
C VAL A 415 -12.94 -19.74 39.36
N ASP A 416 -12.89 -18.43 39.29
CA ASP A 416 -13.34 -17.54 40.35
C ASP A 416 -14.80 -17.12 40.10
N GLU A 417 -15.67 -17.52 41.05
CA GLU A 417 -17.11 -17.24 41.03
C GLU A 417 -17.48 -15.97 41.83
N SER A 418 -16.49 -15.26 42.37
CA SER A 418 -16.75 -14.14 43.28
C SER A 418 -17.25 -12.87 42.57
N ILE A 419 -17.08 -12.77 41.24
CA ILE A 419 -17.47 -11.60 40.44
C ILE A 419 -18.59 -11.99 39.48
N GLN A 420 -19.78 -12.16 40.01
CA GLN A 420 -20.99 -12.46 39.25
C GLN A 420 -21.73 -11.18 38.85
N THR A 421 -22.25 -11.12 37.61
CA THR A 421 -23.18 -10.06 37.19
C THR A 421 -24.52 -10.28 37.91
N PRO A 422 -25.11 -9.27 38.55
CA PRO A 422 -26.40 -9.40 39.24
C PRO A 422 -27.49 -9.85 38.27
N GLU A 423 -28.36 -10.77 38.73
CA GLU A 423 -29.55 -11.18 37.96
C GLU A 423 -30.46 -9.96 37.70
N GLY A 424 -31.01 -9.86 36.50
CA GLY A 424 -31.84 -8.74 36.07
C GLY A 424 -31.09 -7.46 35.72
N ALA A 425 -29.74 -7.48 35.75
CA ALA A 425 -28.94 -6.37 35.18
C ALA A 425 -29.21 -6.26 33.67
N SER A 426 -29.12 -5.04 33.12
CA SER A 426 -29.42 -4.77 31.72
C SER A 426 -28.59 -5.60 30.73
N ASN A 427 -27.39 -6.01 31.12
CA ASN A 427 -26.48 -6.87 30.38
C ASN A 427 -26.53 -8.37 30.81
N ARG A 428 -27.42 -8.72 31.74
CA ARG A 428 -27.76 -10.11 32.14
C ARG A 428 -29.28 -10.22 32.26
N PRO A 429 -30.00 -10.44 31.16
CA PRO A 429 -31.48 -10.50 31.17
C PRO A 429 -32.03 -11.75 31.85
N GLY A 430 -31.24 -12.79 32.13
CA GLY A 430 -31.64 -14.02 32.77
C GLY A 430 -32.37 -15.02 31.87
N ASP A 431 -32.47 -14.72 30.56
CA ASP A 431 -33.07 -15.65 29.59
C ASP A 431 -32.20 -16.90 29.42
N VAL A 432 -32.79 -18.08 29.54
CA VAL A 432 -32.12 -19.39 29.43
C VAL A 432 -32.29 -19.96 28.03
N TYR A 433 -31.19 -20.43 27.43
CA TYR A 433 -31.18 -21.04 26.11
C TYR A 433 -30.24 -22.26 26.07
N PRO A 434 -30.54 -23.28 25.25
CA PRO A 434 -29.61 -24.36 24.96
C PRO A 434 -28.35 -23.81 24.30
N LYS A 435 -27.19 -24.38 24.66
CA LYS A 435 -25.91 -24.01 24.08
C LYS A 435 -25.48 -25.00 23.02
N TYR A 436 -25.07 -24.49 21.88
CA TYR A 436 -24.61 -25.26 20.71
C TYR A 436 -23.15 -24.94 20.36
N TYR A 437 -22.59 -23.89 20.96
CA TYR A 437 -21.24 -23.43 20.66
C TYR A 437 -20.54 -22.90 21.89
N VAL A 438 -19.20 -22.97 21.86
CA VAL A 438 -18.33 -22.17 22.73
C VAL A 438 -17.65 -21.11 21.86
N THR A 439 -17.82 -19.85 22.21
CA THR A 439 -17.28 -18.73 21.42
C THR A 439 -16.10 -18.11 22.12
N VAL A 440 -14.96 -18.06 21.43
CA VAL A 440 -13.74 -17.44 21.94
C VAL A 440 -13.54 -16.07 21.31
N HIS A 441 -13.27 -15.10 22.17
CA HIS A 441 -12.95 -13.71 21.85
C HIS A 441 -11.56 -13.34 22.32
N ASP A 442 -11.09 -12.18 21.96
CA ASP A 442 -10.07 -11.46 22.70
C ASP A 442 -10.47 -9.98 22.88
N THR A 443 -9.97 -9.40 23.97
CA THR A 443 -10.31 -8.02 24.32
C THR A 443 -9.74 -6.99 23.36
N ALA A 444 -8.74 -7.37 22.54
CA ALA A 444 -7.91 -6.46 21.73
C ALA A 444 -7.36 -5.25 22.54
N SER A 445 -7.42 -5.29 23.86
CA SER A 445 -6.98 -4.23 24.76
C SER A 445 -5.54 -4.43 25.18
N SER A 446 -4.68 -3.47 24.83
CA SER A 446 -3.26 -3.48 25.21
C SER A 446 -2.96 -2.79 26.53
N ALA A 447 -3.95 -2.19 27.20
CA ALA A 447 -3.75 -1.55 28.50
C ALA A 447 -3.23 -2.57 29.55
N ALA A 448 -2.21 -2.22 30.31
CA ALA A 448 -1.56 -3.15 31.24
C ALA A 448 -2.50 -3.64 32.34
N ASP A 449 -3.46 -2.83 32.74
CA ASP A 449 -4.47 -3.11 33.78
C ASP A 449 -5.73 -3.81 33.23
N ALA A 450 -5.80 -4.06 31.91
CA ALA A 450 -6.93 -4.71 31.26
C ALA A 450 -6.87 -6.25 31.44
N ASP A 451 -6.71 -6.72 32.66
CA ASP A 451 -6.65 -8.13 33.03
C ASP A 451 -8.05 -8.78 33.16
N ALA A 452 -8.09 -10.08 33.42
CA ALA A 452 -9.33 -10.84 33.51
C ALA A 452 -10.24 -10.36 34.64
N LYS A 453 -9.66 -9.98 35.77
CA LYS A 453 -10.43 -9.45 36.91
C LYS A 453 -11.10 -8.11 36.55
N LYS A 454 -10.35 -7.23 35.95
CA LYS A 454 -10.86 -5.92 35.52
C LYS A 454 -12.01 -6.05 34.51
N HIS A 455 -11.89 -7.00 33.57
CA HIS A 455 -12.96 -7.29 32.63
C HIS A 455 -14.19 -7.94 33.27
N ALA A 456 -13.98 -8.80 34.27
CA ALA A 456 -15.09 -9.35 35.05
C ALA A 456 -15.83 -8.26 35.83
N GLU A 457 -15.11 -7.37 36.50
CA GLU A 457 -15.67 -6.20 37.16
C GLU A 457 -16.39 -5.27 36.19
N TYR A 458 -15.88 -5.11 34.96
CA TYR A 458 -16.54 -4.32 33.92
C TYR A 458 -17.90 -4.91 33.55
N VAL A 459 -17.99 -6.22 33.32
CA VAL A 459 -19.28 -6.88 33.01
C VAL A 459 -20.23 -6.78 34.21
N GLN A 460 -19.75 -7.03 35.42
CA GLN A 460 -20.56 -6.91 36.66
C GLN A 460 -21.18 -5.52 36.80
N ASN A 461 -20.46 -4.49 36.37
CA ASN A 461 -20.93 -3.09 36.41
C ASN A 461 -21.68 -2.63 35.15
N GLY A 462 -22.26 -3.56 34.41
CA GLY A 462 -23.11 -3.26 33.26
C GLY A 462 -22.45 -3.31 31.90
N GLY A 463 -21.11 -3.46 31.81
CA GLY A 463 -20.37 -3.76 30.58
C GLY A 463 -20.60 -2.85 29.37
N GLY A 464 -21.13 -1.62 29.57
CA GLY A 464 -21.58 -0.76 28.46
C GLY A 464 -22.71 -1.39 27.64
N GLY A 465 -23.48 -2.32 28.20
CA GLY A 465 -24.54 -3.08 27.51
C GLY A 465 -24.03 -4.38 26.85
N THR A 466 -22.74 -4.72 27.01
CA THR A 466 -22.18 -6.00 26.58
C THR A 466 -21.94 -6.93 27.77
N SER A 467 -21.87 -8.24 27.51
CA SER A 467 -21.57 -9.22 28.53
C SER A 467 -21.07 -10.52 27.89
N TRP A 468 -20.38 -11.32 28.67
CA TRP A 468 -19.88 -12.65 28.32
C TRP A 468 -19.82 -13.53 29.57
N HIS A 469 -19.70 -14.86 29.35
CA HIS A 469 -19.78 -15.81 30.46
C HIS A 469 -18.47 -15.84 31.26
N TYR A 470 -17.32 -15.84 30.59
CA TYR A 470 -15.99 -15.97 31.21
C TYR A 470 -15.01 -14.92 30.75
N SER A 471 -14.25 -14.37 31.69
CA SER A 471 -13.04 -13.59 31.43
C SER A 471 -11.81 -14.43 31.78
N ALA A 472 -10.99 -14.76 30.78
CA ALA A 472 -9.84 -15.64 30.92
C ALA A 472 -8.51 -14.90 30.73
N GLY A 473 -7.65 -14.92 31.74
CA GLY A 473 -6.31 -14.33 31.72
C GLY A 473 -5.25 -15.25 32.27
N ASP A 474 -3.98 -14.85 32.19
CA ASP A 474 -2.86 -15.59 32.70
C ASP A 474 -2.88 -15.71 34.24
N THR A 475 -3.48 -14.76 34.94
CA THR A 475 -3.61 -14.70 36.39
C THR A 475 -4.81 -15.48 36.93
N GLY A 476 -5.92 -15.55 36.16
CA GLY A 476 -7.15 -16.21 36.60
C GLY A 476 -8.21 -16.28 35.51
N ILE A 477 -9.26 -17.03 35.81
CA ILE A 477 -10.49 -17.10 35.04
C ILE A 477 -11.64 -16.70 35.96
N TYR A 478 -12.47 -15.82 35.51
CA TYR A 478 -13.65 -15.33 36.23
C TYR A 478 -14.92 -15.72 35.48
N HIS A 479 -15.91 -16.22 36.17
CA HIS A 479 -17.22 -16.58 35.65
C HIS A 479 -18.24 -15.50 36.04
N GLN A 480 -18.85 -14.83 35.09
CA GLN A 480 -19.72 -13.67 35.34
C GLN A 480 -21.20 -13.97 35.12
N ILE A 481 -21.54 -14.85 34.20
CA ILE A 481 -22.91 -15.18 33.83
C ILE A 481 -23.05 -16.69 33.72
N PRO A 482 -24.10 -17.31 34.27
CA PRO A 482 -24.33 -18.75 34.14
C PRO A 482 -24.32 -19.22 32.69
N ASP A 483 -23.72 -20.39 32.43
CA ASP A 483 -23.49 -20.94 31.11
C ASP A 483 -24.76 -21.06 30.26
N ASN A 484 -25.90 -21.34 30.85
CA ASN A 484 -27.17 -21.52 30.18
C ASN A 484 -27.92 -20.20 29.90
N GLU A 485 -27.46 -19.07 30.45
CA GLU A 485 -28.09 -17.79 30.23
C GLU A 485 -27.58 -17.11 28.97
N ARG A 486 -28.36 -16.15 28.45
CA ARG A 486 -27.96 -15.28 27.35
C ARG A 486 -26.93 -14.25 27.82
N ALA A 487 -25.87 -14.07 27.01
CA ALA A 487 -24.92 -12.96 27.17
C ALA A 487 -24.74 -12.20 25.86
N TYR A 488 -24.46 -10.91 25.92
CA TYR A 488 -24.38 -10.02 24.75
C TYR A 488 -22.95 -9.88 24.24
N HIS A 489 -22.40 -10.92 23.54
CA HIS A 489 -20.99 -10.96 23.12
C HIS A 489 -20.76 -11.19 21.62
N ALA A 490 -21.64 -11.95 20.93
CA ALA A 490 -21.38 -12.42 19.57
C ALA A 490 -22.43 -11.98 18.55
N GLY A 491 -23.44 -11.21 18.98
CA GLY A 491 -24.57 -10.81 18.16
C GLY A 491 -25.61 -11.92 17.99
N ASP A 492 -26.73 -11.58 17.37
CA ASP A 492 -27.92 -12.44 17.24
C ASP A 492 -28.06 -13.10 15.87
N GLY A 493 -27.02 -13.07 15.05
CA GLY A 493 -27.08 -13.69 13.74
C GLY A 493 -25.80 -13.52 12.92
N LYS A 494 -25.75 -14.31 11.85
CA LYS A 494 -24.69 -14.24 10.86
C LYS A 494 -25.02 -13.17 9.82
N ARG A 495 -24.06 -12.28 9.54
CA ARG A 495 -24.19 -11.28 8.49
C ARG A 495 -23.84 -11.89 7.15
N GLU A 496 -24.69 -11.65 6.15
CA GLU A 496 -24.36 -11.92 4.77
C GLU A 496 -23.88 -10.64 4.11
N TYR A 497 -22.71 -10.72 3.49
CA TYR A 497 -22.12 -9.60 2.77
C TYR A 497 -22.71 -9.53 1.37
N LYS A 498 -23.40 -8.44 1.09
CA LYS A 498 -23.75 -8.06 -0.26
C LYS A 498 -22.54 -7.31 -0.85
N LEU A 499 -22.00 -7.83 -1.94
CA LEU A 499 -20.85 -7.22 -2.61
C LEU A 499 -21.34 -6.12 -3.55
N PHE A 500 -20.80 -4.93 -3.38
CA PHE A 500 -21.06 -3.76 -4.21
C PHE A 500 -19.82 -3.43 -5.05
N ASP A 501 -20.03 -3.09 -6.31
CA ASP A 501 -18.97 -2.58 -7.17
C ASP A 501 -18.52 -1.22 -6.67
N THR A 502 -17.20 -1.05 -6.52
CA THR A 502 -16.64 0.19 -5.97
C THR A 502 -16.37 1.26 -7.03
N GLY A 503 -16.36 0.88 -8.31
CA GLY A 503 -15.88 1.71 -9.41
C GLY A 503 -14.34 1.87 -9.43
N VAL A 504 -13.62 1.21 -8.52
CA VAL A 504 -12.15 1.27 -8.43
C VAL A 504 -11.56 -0.02 -9.00
N ALA A 505 -10.68 0.13 -10.00
CA ALA A 505 -9.95 -0.99 -10.58
C ALA A 505 -8.92 -1.57 -9.60
N PHE A 506 -8.76 -2.89 -9.63
CA PHE A 506 -7.69 -3.54 -8.89
C PHE A 506 -6.35 -3.20 -9.51
N VAL A 507 -5.41 -2.75 -8.67
CA VAL A 507 -4.01 -2.52 -9.05
C VAL A 507 -3.18 -3.63 -8.40
N GLU A 508 -2.42 -4.35 -9.19
CA GLU A 508 -1.52 -5.40 -8.69
C GLU A 508 -0.49 -4.78 -7.73
N GLY A 509 -0.38 -5.35 -6.52
CA GLY A 509 0.43 -4.76 -5.45
C GLY A 509 -0.29 -3.71 -4.59
N GLY A 510 -1.50 -3.34 -4.92
CA GLY A 510 -2.34 -2.49 -4.08
C GLY A 510 -2.59 -3.13 -2.70
N LYS A 511 -2.55 -2.32 -1.64
CA LYS A 511 -2.71 -2.80 -0.25
C LYS A 511 -4.16 -3.12 0.10
N GLY A 512 -5.12 -2.66 -0.70
CA GLY A 512 -6.54 -2.77 -0.41
C GLY A 512 -6.95 -2.06 0.90
N LYS A 513 -6.23 -1.00 1.27
CA LYS A 513 -6.51 -0.25 2.50
C LYS A 513 -7.80 0.54 2.32
N ILE A 514 -8.79 0.23 3.16
CA ILE A 514 -10.06 0.93 3.17
C ILE A 514 -10.00 2.10 4.14
N THR A 515 -10.40 3.28 3.67
CA THR A 515 -10.59 4.50 4.47
C THR A 515 -11.96 5.11 4.18
N ILE A 516 -12.34 6.12 4.94
CA ILE A 516 -13.58 6.88 4.73
C ILE A 516 -13.20 8.33 4.46
N SER A 517 -13.66 8.86 3.33
CA SER A 517 -13.47 10.26 2.96
C SER A 517 -14.30 11.19 3.86
N SER A 518 -13.91 12.46 3.93
CA SER A 518 -14.60 13.48 4.74
C SER A 518 -16.06 13.72 4.32
N ASP A 519 -16.41 13.42 3.09
CA ASP A 519 -17.76 13.52 2.54
C ASP A 519 -18.56 12.21 2.60
N GLY A 520 -17.98 11.16 3.20
CA GLY A 520 -18.68 9.92 3.56
C GLY A 520 -18.72 8.87 2.44
N TYR A 521 -17.67 8.72 1.69
CA TYR A 521 -17.51 7.60 0.76
C TYR A 521 -16.39 6.67 1.22
N TYR A 522 -16.47 5.40 0.84
CA TYR A 522 -15.32 4.53 0.99
C TYR A 522 -14.20 4.96 0.03
N GLU A 523 -12.96 4.77 0.48
CA GLU A 523 -11.76 4.90 -0.34
C GLU A 523 -10.97 3.60 -0.25
N ILE A 524 -10.34 3.19 -1.34
CA ILE A 524 -9.44 2.04 -1.39
C ILE A 524 -8.08 2.52 -1.87
N ASP A 525 -7.06 2.38 -1.04
CA ASP A 525 -5.71 2.87 -1.28
C ASP A 525 -5.69 4.37 -1.69
N GLY A 526 -6.57 5.18 -1.06
CA GLY A 526 -6.73 6.60 -1.34
C GLY A 526 -7.62 6.95 -2.54
N GLN A 527 -8.08 5.97 -3.32
CA GLN A 527 -9.01 6.20 -4.42
C GLN A 527 -10.45 6.16 -3.94
N LYS A 528 -11.18 7.24 -4.16
CA LYS A 528 -12.58 7.38 -3.76
C LYS A 528 -13.47 6.43 -4.59
N THR A 529 -14.29 5.66 -3.90
CA THR A 529 -15.27 4.77 -4.53
C THR A 529 -16.59 5.50 -4.85
N ILE A 530 -17.44 4.86 -5.63
CA ILE A 530 -18.81 5.34 -5.89
C ILE A 530 -19.78 4.99 -4.75
N ILE A 531 -19.32 4.30 -3.69
CA ILE A 531 -20.18 3.80 -2.62
C ILE A 531 -20.07 4.75 -1.43
N SER A 532 -21.21 5.35 -1.06
CA SER A 532 -21.31 6.11 0.19
C SER A 532 -21.33 5.18 1.40
N VAL A 533 -20.66 5.59 2.46
CA VAL A 533 -20.68 4.90 3.74
C VAL A 533 -22.06 5.09 4.40
N PRO A 534 -22.72 4.03 4.84
CA PRO A 534 -23.95 4.15 5.60
C PRO A 534 -23.72 5.00 6.86
N ARG A 535 -24.61 5.94 7.11
CA ARG A 535 -24.51 6.80 8.29
C ARG A 535 -24.93 6.07 9.55
N LYS A 536 -24.35 6.46 10.67
CA LYS A 536 -24.78 6.03 11.99
C LYS A 536 -26.25 6.39 12.24
N PRO A 537 -26.93 5.76 13.17
CA PRO A 537 -28.31 6.16 13.56
C PRO A 537 -28.40 7.63 13.98
N SER A 538 -27.32 8.22 14.50
CA SER A 538 -27.20 9.65 14.82
C SER A 538 -27.12 10.56 13.59
N GLY A 539 -26.98 10.01 12.37
CA GLY A 539 -26.78 10.75 11.13
C GLY A 539 -25.29 11.07 10.80
N GLU A 540 -24.38 10.76 11.71
CA GLU A 540 -22.96 11.00 11.53
C GLU A 540 -22.31 10.05 10.52
N ILE A 541 -21.24 10.50 9.89
CA ILE A 541 -20.36 9.65 9.08
C ILE A 541 -19.48 8.83 10.03
N PRO A 542 -19.41 7.48 9.88
CA PRO A 542 -18.47 6.66 10.63
C PRO A 542 -17.01 7.08 10.35
N VAL A 543 -16.14 6.97 11.33
CA VAL A 543 -14.71 7.22 11.14
C VAL A 543 -13.98 5.97 10.66
N THR A 544 -12.82 6.16 10.01
CA THR A 544 -12.04 5.04 9.44
C THR A 544 -11.68 3.96 10.48
N SER A 545 -11.42 4.32 11.73
CA SER A 545 -11.13 3.36 12.80
C SER A 545 -12.29 2.39 13.10
N GLU A 546 -13.52 2.78 12.83
CA GLU A 546 -14.71 1.93 13.05
C GLU A 546 -14.86 0.85 11.96
N ILE A 547 -14.14 0.96 10.83
CA ILE A 547 -14.20 -0.03 9.74
C ILE A 547 -13.78 -1.42 10.23
N ASN A 548 -12.73 -1.50 11.04
CA ASN A 548 -12.22 -2.76 11.57
C ASN A 548 -13.22 -3.46 12.48
N ASP A 549 -14.00 -2.69 13.23
CA ASP A 549 -15.02 -3.21 14.15
C ASP A 549 -16.26 -3.69 13.42
N ILE A 550 -16.56 -3.15 12.26
CA ILE A 550 -17.75 -3.49 11.47
C ILE A 550 -17.53 -4.62 10.46
N GLY A 551 -16.29 -5.10 10.30
CA GLY A 551 -15.96 -6.27 9.49
C GLY A 551 -16.22 -6.10 8.00
N ILE A 552 -15.71 -5.02 7.41
CA ILE A 552 -15.80 -4.82 5.97
C ILE A 552 -14.99 -5.88 5.22
N ARG A 553 -15.58 -6.46 4.18
CA ARG A 553 -14.92 -7.40 3.28
C ARG A 553 -14.56 -6.71 1.96
N LEU A 554 -13.28 -6.77 1.59
CA LEU A 554 -12.80 -6.37 0.27
C LEU A 554 -12.53 -7.63 -0.56
N VAL A 555 -13.02 -7.65 -1.79
CA VAL A 555 -12.85 -8.75 -2.75
C VAL A 555 -12.47 -8.16 -4.09
N VAL A 556 -11.63 -8.86 -4.84
CA VAL A 556 -11.33 -8.53 -6.23
C VAL A 556 -12.11 -9.48 -7.13
N GLU A 557 -12.90 -8.95 -8.03
CA GLU A 557 -13.70 -9.71 -8.96
C GLU A 557 -13.74 -9.00 -10.31
N ASN A 558 -13.38 -9.71 -11.38
CA ASN A 558 -13.28 -9.17 -12.73
C ASN A 558 -12.38 -7.92 -12.85
N GLY A 559 -11.26 -7.89 -12.11
CA GLY A 559 -10.32 -6.76 -12.14
C GLY A 559 -10.79 -5.50 -11.42
N MET A 560 -11.88 -5.58 -10.65
CA MET A 560 -12.43 -4.47 -9.88
C MET A 560 -12.49 -4.83 -8.40
N TYR A 561 -12.28 -3.84 -7.55
CA TYR A 561 -12.58 -4.00 -6.13
C TYR A 561 -14.09 -4.00 -5.90
N LYS A 562 -14.55 -4.94 -5.09
CA LYS A 562 -15.90 -4.97 -4.53
C LYS A 562 -15.83 -4.92 -3.02
N ILE A 563 -16.73 -4.18 -2.41
CA ILE A 563 -16.81 -3.99 -0.96
C ILE A 563 -18.11 -4.61 -0.43
N GLY A 564 -17.97 -5.40 0.63
CA GLY A 564 -19.09 -5.95 1.37
C GLY A 564 -19.13 -5.36 2.78
N ASN A 565 -20.18 -4.66 3.10
CA ASN A 565 -20.39 -4.14 4.44
C ASN A 565 -21.86 -4.25 4.84
N THR A 566 -22.06 -4.75 6.02
CA THR A 566 -23.39 -5.03 6.52
C THR A 566 -23.63 -4.49 7.92
N TRP A 567 -22.67 -3.84 8.52
CA TRP A 567 -22.83 -3.35 9.89
C TRP A 567 -24.00 -2.37 10.05
N TRP A 568 -24.16 -1.48 9.06
CA TRP A 568 -25.25 -0.53 9.01
C TRP A 568 -26.43 -1.01 8.16
N SER A 569 -26.29 -2.17 7.50
CA SER A 569 -27.28 -2.71 6.58
C SER A 569 -28.35 -3.52 7.34
N THR A 570 -29.51 -3.64 6.71
CA THR A 570 -30.59 -4.48 7.19
C THR A 570 -30.48 -5.94 6.73
N ASP A 571 -29.52 -6.27 5.85
CA ASP A 571 -29.25 -7.63 5.36
C ASP A 571 -28.56 -8.45 6.45
N TYR A 572 -29.33 -8.88 7.42
CA TYR A 572 -28.87 -9.57 8.61
C TYR A 572 -29.68 -10.84 8.78
N ARG A 573 -29.01 -11.99 8.63
CA ARG A 573 -29.63 -13.29 8.87
C ARG A 573 -29.33 -13.78 10.27
N ARG A 574 -30.36 -14.04 11.03
CA ARG A 574 -30.21 -14.69 12.34
C ARG A 574 -29.78 -16.14 12.16
N ILE A 575 -28.81 -16.55 12.96
CA ILE A 575 -28.50 -17.96 13.17
C ILE A 575 -29.64 -18.60 13.97
N GLY A 576 -29.96 -19.85 13.67
CA GLY A 576 -30.95 -20.58 14.43
C GLY A 576 -30.71 -20.49 15.95
N ASN A 577 -31.75 -20.56 16.72
CA ASN A 577 -31.74 -20.50 18.19
C ASN A 577 -31.24 -19.16 18.77
N GLY A 578 -31.47 -18.05 18.07
CA GLY A 578 -31.20 -16.72 18.61
C GLY A 578 -29.79 -16.21 18.42
N GLY A 579 -28.98 -16.88 17.59
CA GLY A 579 -27.61 -16.45 17.27
C GLY A 579 -26.62 -16.65 18.41
N GLY A 580 -25.42 -16.07 18.26
CA GLY A 580 -24.31 -16.28 19.17
C GLY A 580 -24.55 -15.82 20.60
N ASN A 581 -25.36 -14.78 20.79
CA ASN A 581 -25.71 -14.30 22.14
C ASN A 581 -26.56 -15.32 22.95
N CYS A 582 -27.45 -16.06 22.28
CA CYS A 582 -28.34 -17.01 22.93
C CYS A 582 -27.76 -18.41 22.97
N ASN A 583 -27.12 -18.87 21.89
CA ASN A 583 -26.77 -20.27 21.68
C ASN A 583 -25.29 -20.59 21.87
N SER A 584 -24.49 -19.65 22.38
CA SER A 584 -23.10 -19.93 22.69
C SER A 584 -22.68 -19.44 24.07
N ILE A 585 -21.64 -20.08 24.62
CA ILE A 585 -20.96 -19.66 25.84
C ILE A 585 -19.77 -18.79 25.40
N GLY A 586 -19.77 -17.52 25.78
CA GLY A 586 -18.73 -16.56 25.38
C GLY A 586 -17.59 -16.49 26.38
N ILE A 587 -16.36 -16.55 25.86
CA ILE A 587 -15.12 -16.42 26.64
C ILE A 587 -14.30 -15.27 26.06
N GLU A 588 -14.04 -14.23 26.83
CA GLU A 588 -13.08 -13.18 26.51
C GLU A 588 -11.70 -13.54 27.00
N THR A 589 -10.71 -13.58 26.09
CA THR A 589 -9.31 -13.81 26.42
C THR A 589 -8.54 -12.50 26.52
N MET A 590 -7.76 -12.38 27.59
CA MET A 590 -6.97 -11.17 27.86
C MET A 590 -5.71 -11.14 27.02
N VAL A 591 -5.40 -9.96 26.49
CA VAL A 591 -4.21 -9.68 25.65
C VAL A 591 -3.49 -8.42 26.12
N ASN A 592 -3.59 -8.08 27.38
CA ASN A 592 -3.02 -6.90 27.99
C ASN A 592 -1.49 -6.96 28.10
N LYS A 593 -0.85 -5.79 28.08
CA LYS A 593 0.61 -5.66 28.16
C LYS A 593 1.12 -6.22 29.51
N GLY A 594 2.13 -7.08 29.42
CA GLY A 594 2.75 -7.74 30.59
C GLY A 594 2.12 -9.09 30.96
N SER A 595 0.99 -9.47 30.34
CA SER A 595 0.40 -10.79 30.55
C SER A 595 1.15 -11.89 29.79
N ASP A 596 1.03 -13.14 30.24
CA ASP A 596 1.47 -14.34 29.53
C ASP A 596 0.30 -14.89 28.69
N ILE A 597 0.20 -14.46 27.43
CA ILE A 597 -0.90 -14.87 26.50
C ILE A 597 -0.94 -16.39 26.29
N TYR A 598 0.21 -17.08 26.23
CA TYR A 598 0.20 -18.53 26.11
C TYR A 598 -0.41 -19.19 27.33
N LYS A 599 -0.11 -18.69 28.52
CA LYS A 599 -0.75 -19.15 29.75
C LYS A 599 -2.26 -18.84 29.72
N THR A 600 -2.64 -17.69 29.20
CA THR A 600 -4.04 -17.33 28.96
C THR A 600 -4.70 -18.36 28.05
N TRP A 601 -4.10 -18.63 26.87
CA TRP A 601 -4.68 -19.58 25.91
C TRP A 601 -4.70 -21.02 26.42
N GLN A 602 -3.68 -21.47 27.14
CA GLN A 602 -3.68 -22.78 27.76
C GLN A 602 -4.81 -22.93 28.81
N LYS A 603 -4.99 -21.91 29.66
CA LYS A 603 -6.11 -21.87 30.62
C LYS A 603 -7.46 -21.83 29.90
N THR A 604 -7.55 -21.02 28.83
CA THR A 604 -8.78 -20.94 28.00
C THR A 604 -9.07 -22.29 27.34
N ALA A 605 -8.06 -22.96 26.79
CA ALA A 605 -8.23 -24.29 26.18
C ALA A 605 -8.78 -25.31 27.16
N LYS A 606 -8.27 -25.31 28.41
CA LYS A 606 -8.82 -26.17 29.52
C LYS A 606 -10.27 -25.84 29.82
N LEU A 607 -10.62 -24.56 29.95
CA LEU A 607 -12.00 -24.09 30.11
C LEU A 607 -12.88 -24.59 28.97
N VAL A 608 -12.48 -24.34 27.72
CA VAL A 608 -13.24 -24.75 26.53
C VAL A 608 -13.47 -26.26 26.55
N ALA A 609 -12.43 -27.06 26.80
CA ALA A 609 -12.55 -28.52 26.83
C ALA A 609 -13.57 -29.00 27.89
N HIS A 610 -13.57 -28.42 29.09
CA HIS A 610 -14.59 -28.72 30.10
C HIS A 610 -15.98 -28.32 29.66
N LEU A 611 -16.16 -27.12 29.10
CA LEU A 611 -17.45 -26.66 28.58
C LEU A 611 -17.99 -27.55 27.47
N LEU A 612 -17.10 -28.05 26.58
CA LEU A 612 -17.50 -29.02 25.56
C LEU A 612 -18.03 -30.32 26.17
N VAL A 613 -17.32 -30.87 27.17
CA VAL A 613 -17.74 -32.11 27.85
C VAL A 613 -19.04 -31.87 28.62
N ASP A 614 -19.12 -30.82 29.41
CA ASP A 614 -20.27 -30.51 30.26
C ASP A 614 -21.57 -30.23 29.45
N ASN A 615 -21.43 -29.71 28.24
CA ASN A 615 -22.54 -29.40 27.34
C ASN A 615 -22.74 -30.43 26.21
N ASN A 616 -22.01 -31.54 26.22
CA ASN A 616 -22.05 -32.57 25.15
C ASN A 616 -21.79 -31.98 23.74
N LEU A 617 -20.79 -31.12 23.66
CA LEU A 617 -20.32 -30.48 22.43
C LEU A 617 -19.02 -31.11 21.94
N SER A 618 -18.72 -30.86 20.67
CA SER A 618 -17.49 -31.32 20.00
C SER A 618 -16.48 -30.20 19.76
N ILE A 619 -15.28 -30.56 19.33
CA ILE A 619 -14.27 -29.57 18.90
C ILE A 619 -14.79 -28.65 17.79
N ASP A 620 -15.59 -29.21 16.89
CA ASP A 620 -16.18 -28.44 15.79
C ASP A 620 -17.17 -27.36 16.26
N ASP A 621 -17.60 -27.39 17.52
CA ASP A 621 -18.50 -26.41 18.10
C ASP A 621 -17.77 -25.23 18.76
N VAL A 622 -16.44 -25.25 18.76
CA VAL A 622 -15.61 -24.11 19.18
C VAL A 622 -15.53 -23.10 18.02
N LYS A 623 -16.03 -21.91 18.23
CA LYS A 623 -16.12 -20.88 17.19
C LYS A 623 -15.44 -19.58 17.60
N PRO A 624 -14.75 -18.91 16.67
CA PRO A 624 -14.36 -17.50 16.86
C PRO A 624 -15.63 -16.62 16.77
N HIS A 625 -15.65 -15.48 17.44
CA HIS A 625 -16.71 -14.48 17.26
C HIS A 625 -16.97 -14.14 15.78
N HIS A 626 -15.91 -14.16 14.97
CA HIS A 626 -16.01 -13.98 13.52
C HIS A 626 -17.07 -14.86 12.83
N PHE A 627 -17.25 -16.08 13.33
CA PHE A 627 -18.26 -17.02 12.80
C PHE A 627 -19.67 -16.43 12.84
N PHE A 628 -20.01 -15.69 13.89
CA PHE A 628 -21.36 -15.16 14.11
C PHE A 628 -21.61 -13.83 13.40
N SER A 629 -20.67 -12.89 13.51
CA SER A 629 -20.90 -11.51 13.05
C SER A 629 -19.98 -11.04 11.93
N GLY A 630 -18.93 -11.81 11.60
CA GLY A 630 -17.89 -11.38 10.67
C GLY A 630 -16.87 -10.44 11.28
N LYS A 631 -17.01 -10.04 12.55
CA LYS A 631 -16.03 -9.22 13.27
C LYS A 631 -14.67 -9.94 13.31
N ASN A 632 -13.55 -9.22 13.11
CA ASN A 632 -12.22 -9.80 13.26
C ASN A 632 -11.89 -10.03 14.75
N CYS A 633 -12.46 -11.10 15.33
CA CYS A 633 -12.31 -11.49 16.71
C CYS A 633 -12.32 -13.03 16.82
N PRO A 634 -11.41 -13.65 17.58
CA PRO A 634 -10.31 -13.08 18.35
C PRO A 634 -9.20 -12.50 17.44
N GLN A 635 -9.00 -11.20 17.49
CA GLN A 635 -8.14 -10.51 16.55
C GLN A 635 -6.68 -10.96 16.66
N THR A 636 -6.17 -11.09 17.88
CA THR A 636 -4.76 -11.48 18.12
C THR A 636 -4.46 -12.86 17.54
N MET A 637 -5.33 -13.85 17.76
CA MET A 637 -5.14 -15.19 17.20
C MET A 637 -5.25 -15.19 15.66
N ARG A 638 -6.22 -14.45 15.11
CA ARG A 638 -6.49 -14.43 13.67
C ARG A 638 -5.41 -13.69 12.89
N ASP A 639 -5.02 -12.50 13.33
CA ASP A 639 -3.99 -11.69 12.66
C ASP A 639 -2.61 -12.37 12.68
N ASN A 640 -2.33 -13.14 13.75
CA ASN A 640 -1.10 -13.90 13.89
C ASN A 640 -1.19 -15.34 13.33
N LYS A 641 -2.33 -15.73 12.73
CA LYS A 641 -2.58 -17.08 12.17
C LYS A 641 -2.37 -18.19 13.20
N LEU A 642 -2.84 -17.98 14.44
CA LEU A 642 -2.67 -18.90 15.58
C LEU A 642 -3.99 -19.54 16.04
N TRP A 643 -5.09 -19.31 15.34
CA TRP A 643 -6.37 -19.94 15.67
C TRP A 643 -6.29 -21.47 15.68
N GLU A 644 -5.70 -22.05 14.62
CA GLU A 644 -5.53 -23.51 14.53
C GLU A 644 -4.60 -24.09 15.62
N ASN A 645 -3.58 -23.32 16.03
CA ASN A 645 -2.74 -23.72 17.15
C ASN A 645 -3.52 -23.72 18.47
N PHE A 646 -4.42 -22.76 18.68
CA PHE A 646 -5.31 -22.73 19.83
C PHE A 646 -6.27 -23.93 19.83
N ILE A 647 -6.88 -24.25 18.68
CA ILE A 647 -7.76 -25.43 18.54
C ILE A 647 -7.01 -26.73 18.91
N LYS A 648 -5.76 -26.88 18.45
CA LYS A 648 -4.93 -28.03 18.87
C LYS A 648 -4.71 -28.15 20.38
N LEU A 649 -4.62 -27.03 21.09
CA LEU A 649 -4.59 -27.06 22.57
C LEU A 649 -5.92 -27.55 23.14
N VAL A 650 -7.04 -27.08 22.57
CA VAL A 650 -8.38 -27.54 23.00
C VAL A 650 -8.56 -29.02 22.71
N GLU A 651 -8.17 -29.51 21.53
CA GLU A 651 -8.20 -30.94 21.18
C GLU A 651 -7.45 -31.79 22.18
N CYS A 652 -6.24 -31.37 22.56
CA CYS A 652 -5.42 -32.07 23.52
C CYS A 652 -6.09 -32.16 24.91
N GLU A 653 -6.64 -31.04 25.41
CA GLU A 653 -7.35 -31.02 26.69
C GLU A 653 -8.66 -31.83 26.67
N TYR A 654 -9.39 -31.77 25.57
CA TYR A 654 -10.64 -32.52 25.38
C TYR A 654 -10.38 -34.01 25.29
N GLU A 655 -9.34 -34.45 24.59
CA GLU A 655 -8.95 -35.85 24.50
C GLU A 655 -8.54 -36.39 25.89
N TYR A 656 -7.77 -35.61 26.64
CA TYR A 656 -7.45 -35.99 28.03
C TYR A 656 -8.72 -36.18 28.86
N LEU A 657 -9.63 -35.22 28.88
CA LEU A 657 -10.86 -35.26 29.67
C LEU A 657 -11.75 -36.45 29.32
N THR A 658 -11.83 -36.79 28.04
CA THR A 658 -12.74 -37.84 27.54
C THR A 658 -12.16 -39.26 27.65
N LYS A 659 -10.82 -39.40 27.56
CA LYS A 659 -10.16 -40.70 27.47
C LYS A 659 -9.20 -41.02 28.62
N TYR A 660 -8.56 -40.00 29.22
CA TYR A 660 -7.44 -40.17 30.14
C TYR A 660 -7.60 -39.44 31.49
N SER A 661 -8.82 -39.03 31.83
CA SER A 661 -9.09 -38.25 33.05
C SER A 661 -8.81 -39.06 34.35
N ASP A 662 -8.72 -40.38 34.26
CA ASP A 662 -8.34 -41.30 35.33
C ASP A 662 -6.81 -41.47 35.45
N CYS A 663 -6.04 -40.91 34.53
CA CYS A 663 -4.59 -40.94 34.56
C CYS A 663 -4.01 -39.75 35.34
N THR A 664 -2.98 -39.97 36.16
CA THR A 664 -2.15 -38.90 36.69
C THR A 664 -0.91 -38.74 35.83
N ILE A 665 -0.69 -37.53 35.31
CA ILE A 665 0.47 -37.21 34.47
C ILE A 665 1.41 -36.30 35.26
N THR A 666 2.68 -36.69 35.40
CA THR A 666 3.70 -35.89 36.06
C THR A 666 4.83 -35.55 35.11
N PHE A 667 5.45 -34.42 35.33
CA PHE A 667 6.50 -33.86 34.48
C PHE A 667 7.75 -33.61 35.33
N THR A 668 8.90 -34.02 34.82
CA THR A 668 10.21 -33.76 35.46
C THR A 668 11.19 -33.22 34.42
N SER A 669 11.61 -31.97 34.54
CA SER A 669 12.63 -31.41 33.67
C SER A 669 14.00 -32.03 33.90
N LEU A 670 14.63 -32.53 32.84
CA LEU A 670 16.03 -32.93 32.79
C LEU A 670 16.96 -31.76 32.49
N ASP A 671 16.44 -30.72 31.84
CA ASP A 671 17.13 -29.47 31.45
C ASP A 671 16.66 -28.28 32.31
N LYS A 672 16.87 -28.35 33.63
CA LYS A 672 16.37 -27.34 34.58
C LYS A 672 16.85 -25.92 34.35
N THR A 673 17.94 -25.73 33.58
CA THR A 673 18.44 -24.41 33.18
C THR A 673 17.50 -23.70 32.18
N TYR A 674 16.77 -24.47 31.39
CA TYR A 674 15.90 -23.98 30.33
C TYR A 674 14.43 -24.12 30.63
N VAL A 675 14.06 -25.20 31.36
CA VAL A 675 12.67 -25.52 31.66
C VAL A 675 12.54 -25.83 33.16
N ASN A 676 11.66 -25.13 33.84
CA ASN A 676 11.40 -25.39 35.26
C ASN A 676 10.50 -26.62 35.48
N SER A 677 10.28 -26.97 36.75
CA SER A 677 9.47 -28.12 37.14
C SER A 677 7.99 -28.04 36.74
N SER A 678 7.50 -26.87 36.40
CA SER A 678 6.13 -26.69 35.87
C SER A 678 6.05 -26.71 34.35
N GLY A 679 7.11 -27.11 33.64
CA GLY A 679 7.17 -27.13 32.19
C GLY A 679 7.30 -25.75 31.53
N ARG A 680 7.57 -24.70 32.31
CA ARG A 680 7.75 -23.35 31.78
C ARG A 680 9.18 -23.15 31.30
N VAL A 681 9.33 -22.65 30.08
CA VAL A 681 10.62 -22.19 29.57
C VAL A 681 11.06 -20.94 30.33
N ILE A 682 12.23 -20.99 30.94
CA ILE A 682 12.82 -19.93 31.77
C ILE A 682 14.05 -19.27 31.11
N LYS A 683 14.59 -19.92 30.09
CA LYS A 683 15.71 -19.41 29.33
C LYS A 683 15.51 -19.73 27.84
N GLN A 684 15.84 -18.79 26.97
CA GLN A 684 15.82 -18.95 25.54
C GLN A 684 17.18 -18.48 24.97
N ASP A 685 17.81 -19.32 24.16
CA ASP A 685 19.07 -19.00 23.50
C ASP A 685 18.85 -18.30 22.15
N LYS A 686 19.92 -17.83 21.51
CA LYS A 686 19.86 -17.26 20.17
C LYS A 686 19.49 -18.29 19.11
N ILE A 687 19.92 -19.52 19.29
CA ILE A 687 19.67 -20.66 18.39
C ILE A 687 18.68 -21.62 19.00
N ASP A 688 18.12 -22.51 18.17
CA ASP A 688 17.28 -23.60 18.61
C ASP A 688 17.98 -24.47 19.64
N ARG A 689 17.23 -24.86 20.65
CA ARG A 689 17.67 -25.80 21.68
C ARG A 689 16.64 -26.88 21.88
N TYR A 690 17.08 -28.13 21.81
CA TYR A 690 16.27 -29.27 22.22
C TYR A 690 16.50 -29.52 23.70
N VAL A 691 15.43 -29.64 24.45
CA VAL A 691 15.42 -29.89 25.90
C VAL A 691 14.70 -31.20 26.20
N SER A 692 15.19 -31.92 27.16
CA SER A 692 14.65 -33.22 27.54
C SER A 692 13.99 -33.19 28.91
N TYR A 693 12.98 -34.00 29.07
CA TYR A 693 12.19 -34.13 30.30
C TYR A 693 11.53 -35.51 30.38
N GLU A 694 11.31 -35.98 31.59
CA GLU A 694 10.55 -37.18 31.86
C GLU A 694 9.07 -36.88 32.00
N VAL A 695 8.22 -37.69 31.38
CA VAL A 695 6.79 -37.71 31.63
C VAL A 695 6.41 -39.07 32.19
N THR A 696 5.76 -39.08 33.34
CA THR A 696 5.26 -40.29 33.98
C THR A 696 3.74 -40.27 33.98
N VAL A 697 3.14 -41.31 33.44
CA VAL A 697 1.69 -41.54 33.47
C VAL A 697 1.44 -42.64 34.52
N THR A 698 0.56 -42.34 35.49
CA THR A 698 0.16 -43.28 36.51
C THR A 698 -1.35 -43.51 36.44
N LYS A 699 -1.74 -44.80 36.35
CA LYS A 699 -3.12 -45.28 36.39
C LYS A 699 -3.20 -46.51 37.27
N ASP A 700 -4.16 -46.53 38.17
CA ASP A 700 -4.41 -47.69 39.08
C ASP A 700 -3.15 -48.16 39.84
N GLY A 701 -2.27 -47.21 40.19
CA GLY A 701 -1.03 -47.48 40.91
C GLY A 701 0.12 -48.01 40.05
N VAL A 702 -0.09 -48.18 38.74
CA VAL A 702 0.96 -48.55 37.78
C VAL A 702 1.48 -47.27 37.12
N SER A 703 2.80 -47.07 37.19
CA SER A 703 3.47 -45.91 36.59
C SER A 703 4.33 -46.31 35.37
N LYS A 704 4.26 -45.54 34.31
CA LYS A 704 5.11 -45.67 33.12
C LYS A 704 5.75 -44.34 32.85
N THR A 705 7.05 -44.35 32.60
CA THR A 705 7.85 -43.15 32.37
C THR A 705 8.50 -43.19 30.99
N ILE A 706 8.49 -42.09 30.30
CA ILE A 706 9.21 -41.88 29.01
C ILE A 706 9.97 -40.56 29.08
N VAL A 707 11.16 -40.53 28.48
CA VAL A 707 11.90 -39.28 28.25
C VAL A 707 11.48 -38.74 26.89
N LEU A 708 11.04 -37.50 26.88
CA LEU A 708 10.68 -36.78 25.68
C LEU A 708 11.61 -35.58 25.47
N THR A 709 11.70 -35.16 24.24
CA THR A 709 12.46 -33.97 23.84
C THR A 709 11.54 -32.98 23.12
N SER A 710 11.68 -31.70 23.42
CA SER A 710 10.97 -30.64 22.74
C SER A 710 11.91 -29.54 22.29
N LEU A 711 11.51 -28.86 21.24
CA LEU A 711 12.24 -27.72 20.69
C LEU A 711 11.86 -26.44 21.44
N ILE A 712 12.87 -25.74 21.98
CA ILE A 712 12.78 -24.31 22.31
C ILE A 712 13.34 -23.54 21.12
N PRO A 713 12.52 -22.86 20.34
CA PRO A 713 13.00 -22.09 19.21
C PRO A 713 13.96 -21.00 19.66
N GLY A 714 15.04 -20.82 18.93
CA GLY A 714 15.97 -19.73 19.16
C GLY A 714 15.33 -18.36 18.93
N ILE A 715 15.81 -17.34 19.66
CA ILE A 715 15.35 -15.94 19.47
C ILE A 715 15.54 -15.51 18.01
N SER A 716 16.61 -15.97 17.35
CA SER A 716 16.88 -15.68 15.94
C SER A 716 15.88 -16.32 14.97
N ARG A 717 15.14 -17.34 15.39
CA ARG A 717 14.04 -17.94 14.61
C ARG A 717 12.72 -17.17 14.79
N THR A 718 12.44 -16.70 16.00
CA THR A 718 11.17 -16.07 16.37
C THR A 718 11.20 -14.55 16.31
N TYR A 719 12.40 -13.97 16.31
CA TYR A 719 12.59 -12.53 16.33
C TYR A 719 12.91 -12.00 14.93
N ARG A 720 12.01 -11.18 14.43
CA ARG A 720 12.26 -10.35 13.25
C ARG A 720 12.72 -9.00 13.75
N GLY A 721 14.01 -8.88 13.79
CA GLY A 721 14.71 -7.76 14.37
C GLY A 721 14.35 -6.40 13.86
#